data_0dfff6cb9c9f16f9b4714fed22789ca2
#
_entry.id   0dfff6cb9c9f16f9b4714fed22789ca2
#
_cell.length_a   1.000
_cell.length_b   1.000
_cell.length_c   1.000
_cell.angle_alpha   90.00
_cell.angle_beta   90.00
_cell.angle_gamma   90.00
#
_symmetry.space_group_name_H-M   'P 1'
#
loop_
_entity.id
_entity.type
_entity.pdbx_description
1 polymer ?
#
loop_
_entity_poly.entity_id
_entity_poly.type
_entity_poly.pdbx_seq_one_letter_code
_entity_poly.pdbx_strand_id
1 'polypeptide(L)'
;MNLPRLHCGASPAPASANGSAPAGPAPLGYNPASPACLIYLLVSASTSPALPELPPEISRALAQLPRSGERLHLPPLAGSADALALARLGSQARSQKRLLAVLTASPADAQRLLEEIPWFAPDLKVRLLPDWETLPYDNFSPHHDLVSERLATLYAVSRGECEVLLVPATTAVYRLTPPSYLAAYTFFLKKGEKLDAEQFRSQLTLAGYTHVTQVVSPGEYSIRGGLVDLFPMGSALPYRIDLFDEEIETLRTFDADTQRSLYPVPEIRLLPAREFPLDDGGRTRFRQRFREVFEGDPAKSGIYKDVSNGVPSAGIEYWLPLFFEETATLFDYLPKDAVLCQHRDVALALQDFWRDTQSRYNMLAGDKARPLLPPAELFLSEEQFFVAAKDYAKLILGTPAEGMPPLATAVPTVAVERRAEDPLTALKQFIAGRQGRRTLLLAESAGRRETLQQLLLEHGLKPAASADFAAFLGGDAPLALGVAPLQSGFCLDGLAIITETELYAGSPNRRSRQNAQRRASMDNWLRDLTELKVGDPVVHESHGIGRYMGLLHLDLGEGDTEFLELHYANEAKLYVPVSQLHVISRYSGNEPDAAPLHSLGSGQWEKAKKKAAEQARDTAAELLALYAARAARQGHAFAFTENDYEAFADGFGFEETEDQATAIAAVIEDMKSGKPMDRLVCGDVGFGKTEVALRAAFVAVAGGKQVAVLCPTTLLCEQHYQTFKDRFADWPVQIAELSRFKTAKETAQAMKDLEAGKIDIVIGTHKLLSKEMKFDRLGLVMIDEEHRFGVRQKEALKALRAEVDVLTLTATPIPRTLAMSLEGLRDFSVIATAPQKRLAIKTFVAKFSDGIIREAVLRELKRGGQVYFLHNEVDTIDNMREKLQSLVPEARIVVGHGQMNERELERVMRDFTQQRANLLLCTTIIETGIDNPHANTILINRAEKFGLAQLHQLRGRVGRSHHQAYSYLLVQDEKALTKQAKQRLEAIQHMEELGAGFYLAMHDLEIRGAGEVLGENQSGEM
;
A
#
# COMPACT_ATOMS: atom_id res chain seq x y z
N MET A 1 -50.28 32.74 -27.89
CA MET A 1 -51.11 32.17 -28.98
C MET A 1 -51.14 30.67 -28.78
N ASN A 2 -52.36 30.25 -28.39
CA ASN A 2 -53.02 28.95 -28.59
C ASN A 2 -52.32 27.62 -28.35
N LEU A 3 -52.74 27.04 -27.26
CA LEU A 3 -53.01 25.63 -27.03
C LEU A 3 -53.96 25.01 -28.09
N PRO A 4 -54.13 23.66 -28.22
CA PRO A 4 -55.13 23.01 -27.35
C PRO A 4 -54.75 21.64 -26.73
N ARG A 5 -55.45 21.41 -25.64
CA ARG A 5 -55.70 20.12 -24.92
C ARG A 5 -56.63 19.20 -25.68
N LEU A 6 -56.61 17.90 -25.37
CA LEU A 6 -57.75 16.95 -25.22
C LEU A 6 -57.16 15.61 -24.68
N HIS A 7 -57.48 15.21 -23.49
CA HIS A 7 -58.60 14.58 -22.82
C HIS A 7 -58.74 13.04 -23.06
N CYS A 8 -58.49 12.30 -21.95
CA CYS A 8 -59.35 11.27 -21.30
C CYS A 8 -59.69 9.95 -22.01
N GLY A 9 -59.53 8.86 -21.26
CA GLY A 9 -60.32 7.65 -21.43
C GLY A 9 -59.82 6.47 -20.56
N ALA A 10 -60.62 6.12 -19.58
CA ALA A 10 -60.44 5.15 -18.51
C ALA A 10 -60.63 3.69 -18.97
N SER A 11 -60.03 2.79 -18.16
CA SER A 11 -60.22 1.33 -17.93
C SER A 11 -61.48 0.63 -18.41
N PRO A 12 -61.59 -0.74 -18.52
CA PRO A 12 -61.26 -1.71 -17.44
C PRO A 12 -60.70 -3.06 -17.92
N ALA A 13 -60.24 -3.88 -16.95
CA ALA A 13 -59.95 -5.32 -17.08
C ALA A 13 -61.21 -6.17 -17.31
N PRO A 14 -61.22 -7.46 -17.72
CA PRO A 14 -60.72 -8.55 -16.92
C PRO A 14 -60.15 -9.85 -17.61
N ALA A 15 -59.50 -10.65 -16.76
CA ALA A 15 -59.53 -12.11 -16.64
C ALA A 15 -58.93 -13.07 -17.71
N SER A 16 -57.95 -13.88 -17.17
CA SER A 16 -57.70 -15.32 -17.37
C SER A 16 -57.34 -15.89 -18.73
N ALA A 17 -56.16 -16.49 -18.78
CA ALA A 17 -55.97 -17.90 -19.16
C ALA A 17 -54.50 -18.34 -19.12
N ASN A 18 -54.30 -19.54 -18.63
CA ASN A 18 -53.12 -20.37 -18.51
C ASN A 18 -52.30 -20.47 -19.80
N GLY A 19 -50.94 -20.46 -19.64
CA GLY A 19 -49.99 -20.84 -20.66
C GLY A 19 -48.62 -21.04 -20.06
N SER A 20 -48.24 -22.26 -19.82
CA SER A 20 -46.92 -22.72 -19.37
C SER A 20 -45.88 -22.50 -20.47
N ALA A 21 -44.78 -21.82 -20.14
CA ALA A 21 -43.54 -21.83 -20.94
C ALA A 21 -42.32 -21.91 -19.96
N PRO A 22 -41.21 -22.53 -20.42
CA PRO A 22 -40.23 -23.17 -19.56
C PRO A 22 -39.24 -22.19 -18.89
N ALA A 23 -38.76 -22.64 -17.72
CA ALA A 23 -37.76 -21.96 -16.92
C ALA A 23 -36.44 -21.78 -17.68
N GLY A 24 -36.00 -20.54 -17.86
CA GLY A 24 -34.65 -20.19 -18.19
C GLY A 24 -33.75 -20.23 -16.94
N PRO A 25 -32.47 -20.45 -17.10
CA PRO A 25 -31.56 -20.63 -15.95
C PRO A 25 -31.39 -19.36 -15.14
N ALA A 26 -31.32 -19.55 -13.81
CA ALA A 26 -31.05 -18.50 -12.85
C ALA A 26 -29.66 -17.88 -13.02
N PRO A 27 -29.48 -16.60 -12.79
CA PRO A 27 -28.16 -15.98 -12.78
C PRO A 27 -27.38 -16.40 -11.56
N LEU A 28 -26.18 -16.94 -11.82
CA LEU A 28 -25.20 -17.34 -10.82
C LEU A 28 -24.45 -16.12 -10.27
N GLY A 29 -24.41 -16.03 -8.96
CA GLY A 29 -23.22 -15.64 -8.21
C GLY A 29 -22.91 -14.16 -8.10
N TYR A 30 -23.50 -13.49 -7.11
CA TYR A 30 -23.02 -12.20 -6.60
C TYR A 30 -21.90 -12.43 -5.58
N ASN A 31 -20.74 -11.75 -5.77
CA ASN A 31 -19.59 -11.82 -4.87
C ASN A 31 -19.71 -10.76 -3.76
N PRO A 32 -19.68 -11.09 -2.45
CA PRO A 32 -19.94 -10.15 -1.36
C PRO A 32 -18.69 -9.40 -0.87
N ALA A 33 -17.77 -8.99 -1.74
CA ALA A 33 -16.57 -8.23 -1.36
C ALA A 33 -16.65 -6.71 -1.64
N SER A 34 -17.85 -6.17 -1.87
CA SER A 34 -18.05 -4.72 -1.97
C SER A 34 -18.78 -4.20 -0.74
N PRO A 35 -18.34 -3.06 -0.13
CA PRO A 35 -19.01 -2.45 1.02
C PRO A 35 -20.48 -2.06 0.77
N ALA A 36 -20.91 -2.01 -0.49
CA ALA A 36 -22.29 -1.69 -0.87
C ALA A 36 -23.30 -2.82 -0.59
N CYS A 37 -22.84 -4.06 -0.28
CA CYS A 37 -23.73 -5.21 -0.07
C CYS A 37 -24.19 -5.40 1.39
N LEU A 38 -23.69 -4.61 2.34
CA LEU A 38 -24.02 -4.76 3.78
C LEU A 38 -25.36 -4.13 4.20
N ILE A 39 -26.08 -3.47 3.31
CA ILE A 39 -27.29 -2.72 3.67
C ILE A 39 -28.61 -3.38 3.21
N TYR A 40 -28.58 -4.41 2.40
CA TYR A 40 -29.82 -5.04 1.86
C TYR A 40 -30.37 -6.24 2.64
N LEU A 41 -29.82 -6.58 3.83
CA LEU A 41 -30.24 -7.74 4.63
C LEU A 41 -30.93 -7.39 5.96
N LEU A 42 -31.76 -6.35 5.99
CA LEU A 42 -32.52 -5.99 7.19
C LEU A 42 -34.05 -6.21 7.10
N VAL A 43 -34.53 -7.13 6.27
CA VAL A 43 -35.92 -7.62 6.39
C VAL A 43 -36.02 -9.07 5.95
N SER A 44 -35.69 -10.00 6.79
CA SER A 44 -36.42 -11.28 6.95
C SER A 44 -35.90 -11.99 8.20
N ALA A 45 -36.74 -12.13 9.18
CA ALA A 45 -36.57 -13.05 10.28
C ALA A 45 -36.57 -14.49 9.72
N SER A 46 -35.38 -14.99 9.37
CA SER A 46 -35.17 -16.41 9.11
C SER A 46 -34.08 -16.92 10.06
N THR A 47 -34.40 -17.95 10.77
CA THR A 47 -33.50 -18.77 11.59
C THR A 47 -32.12 -18.87 10.95
N SER A 48 -31.11 -18.29 11.62
CA SER A 48 -29.68 -18.43 11.22
C SER A 48 -29.38 -19.91 10.99
N PRO A 49 -28.77 -20.29 9.86
CA PRO A 49 -28.36 -21.67 9.66
C PRO A 49 -27.38 -22.02 10.79
N ALA A 50 -27.61 -23.13 11.48
CA ALA A 50 -26.73 -23.62 12.50
C ALA A 50 -25.33 -23.84 11.87
N LEU A 51 -24.28 -23.33 12.53
CA LEU A 51 -22.91 -23.56 12.09
C LEU A 51 -22.70 -25.07 11.88
N PRO A 52 -22.13 -25.52 10.75
CA PRO A 52 -21.96 -26.91 10.45
C PRO A 52 -21.17 -27.63 11.55
N GLU A 53 -21.55 -28.89 11.86
CA GLU A 53 -20.98 -29.64 12.95
C GLU A 53 -19.50 -29.97 12.69
N LEU A 54 -18.65 -29.50 13.59
CA LEU A 54 -17.26 -29.96 13.70
C LEU A 54 -17.19 -31.36 14.30
N PRO A 55 -16.08 -32.11 14.15
CA PRO A 55 -15.87 -33.36 14.83
C PRO A 55 -16.27 -33.29 16.31
N PRO A 56 -16.93 -34.34 16.87
CA PRO A 56 -17.52 -34.26 18.20
C PRO A 56 -16.59 -33.90 19.35
N GLU A 57 -15.31 -34.23 19.23
CA GLU A 57 -14.29 -33.89 20.23
C GLU A 57 -13.97 -32.42 20.25
N ILE A 58 -13.87 -31.77 19.05
CA ILE A 58 -13.64 -30.35 18.90
C ILE A 58 -14.88 -29.59 19.36
N SER A 59 -16.06 -30.03 18.96
CA SER A 59 -17.31 -29.42 19.38
C SER A 59 -17.49 -29.47 20.91
N ARG A 60 -17.07 -30.54 21.57
CA ARG A 60 -17.09 -30.63 23.04
C ARG A 60 -16.07 -29.71 23.71
N ALA A 61 -14.84 -29.63 23.18
CA ALA A 61 -13.78 -28.77 23.74
C ALA A 61 -14.15 -27.27 23.64
N LEU A 62 -14.88 -26.90 22.59
CA LEU A 62 -15.28 -25.49 22.32
C LEU A 62 -16.70 -25.18 22.84
N ALA A 63 -17.41 -26.13 23.44
CA ALA A 63 -18.81 -25.98 23.87
C ALA A 63 -18.98 -25.35 25.26
N GLN A 64 -17.92 -25.15 26.01
CA GLN A 64 -18.02 -24.64 27.38
C GLN A 64 -17.39 -23.29 27.52
N LEU A 65 -18.21 -22.30 27.89
CA LEU A 65 -17.70 -21.00 28.32
C LEU A 65 -17.54 -20.98 29.85
N PRO A 66 -16.44 -20.44 30.38
CA PRO A 66 -16.23 -20.33 31.82
C PRO A 66 -17.24 -19.36 32.46
N ARG A 67 -17.50 -19.53 33.75
CA ARG A 67 -18.27 -18.58 34.55
C ARG A 67 -17.35 -17.45 35.03
N SER A 68 -17.96 -16.37 35.50
CA SER A 68 -17.21 -15.26 36.12
C SER A 68 -16.26 -15.78 37.20
N GLY A 69 -15.00 -15.35 37.16
CA GLY A 69 -13.92 -15.78 38.03
C GLY A 69 -13.26 -17.14 37.69
N GLU A 70 -13.87 -17.93 36.80
CA GLU A 70 -13.28 -19.19 36.35
C GLU A 70 -12.27 -18.98 35.22
N ARG A 71 -11.27 -19.88 35.15
CA ARG A 71 -10.24 -19.95 34.09
C ARG A 71 -10.30 -21.31 33.40
N LEU A 72 -10.46 -21.28 32.09
CA LEU A 72 -10.43 -22.44 31.22
C LEU A 72 -9.26 -22.36 30.24
N HIS A 73 -8.39 -23.37 30.26
CA HIS A 73 -7.33 -23.52 29.27
C HIS A 73 -7.84 -24.32 28.09
N LEU A 74 -7.67 -23.78 26.89
CA LEU A 74 -7.97 -24.49 25.65
C LEU A 74 -6.75 -25.31 25.21
N PRO A 75 -6.98 -26.46 24.55
CA PRO A 75 -5.90 -27.26 23.99
C PRO A 75 -5.09 -26.44 22.97
N PRO A 76 -3.80 -26.76 22.75
CA PRO A 76 -2.98 -26.09 21.76
C PRO A 76 -3.61 -26.15 20.36
N LEU A 77 -3.58 -25.02 19.67
CA LEU A 77 -4.09 -24.84 18.31
C LEU A 77 -2.95 -24.33 17.41
N ALA A 78 -2.75 -24.99 16.27
CA ALA A 78 -1.77 -24.61 15.29
C ALA A 78 -2.41 -23.84 14.13
N GLY A 79 -1.66 -22.92 13.53
CA GLY A 79 -2.12 -22.15 12.38
C GLY A 79 -3.41 -21.37 12.67
N SER A 80 -4.22 -21.15 11.64
CA SER A 80 -5.49 -20.42 11.73
C SER A 80 -6.62 -21.23 12.41
N ALA A 81 -6.30 -22.37 13.08
CA ALA A 81 -7.26 -23.08 13.93
C ALA A 81 -7.71 -22.24 15.14
N ASP A 82 -6.91 -21.27 15.57
CA ASP A 82 -7.28 -20.32 16.61
C ASP A 82 -8.46 -19.43 16.17
N ALA A 83 -8.49 -18.96 14.92
CA ALA A 83 -9.60 -18.21 14.36
C ALA A 83 -10.89 -19.03 14.28
N LEU A 84 -10.80 -20.32 13.87
CA LEU A 84 -11.93 -21.25 13.90
C LEU A 84 -12.46 -21.44 15.33
N ALA A 85 -11.58 -21.63 16.31
CA ALA A 85 -11.98 -21.78 17.71
C ALA A 85 -12.67 -20.52 18.22
N LEU A 86 -12.13 -19.33 17.95
CA LEU A 86 -12.71 -18.05 18.34
C LEU A 86 -14.04 -17.78 17.66
N ALA A 87 -14.22 -18.16 16.39
CA ALA A 87 -15.49 -18.08 15.68
C ALA A 87 -16.59 -18.91 16.36
N ARG A 88 -16.24 -20.12 16.80
CA ARG A 88 -17.17 -21.01 17.54
C ARG A 88 -17.50 -20.49 18.93
N LEU A 89 -16.48 -20.09 19.70
CA LEU A 89 -16.65 -19.50 21.02
C LEU A 89 -17.43 -18.20 20.99
N GLY A 90 -17.19 -17.36 19.96
CA GLY A 90 -17.94 -16.13 19.72
C GLY A 90 -19.42 -16.40 19.42
N SER A 91 -19.71 -17.39 18.57
CA SER A 91 -21.07 -17.81 18.26
C SER A 91 -21.79 -18.34 19.51
N GLN A 92 -21.07 -19.06 20.37
CA GLN A 92 -21.62 -19.56 21.64
C GLN A 92 -21.82 -18.43 22.65
N ALA A 93 -20.87 -17.49 22.77
CA ALA A 93 -21.02 -16.30 23.62
C ALA A 93 -22.26 -15.48 23.20
N ARG A 94 -22.44 -15.27 21.88
CA ARG A 94 -23.63 -14.62 21.30
C ARG A 94 -24.93 -15.34 21.71
N SER A 95 -24.96 -16.67 21.65
CA SER A 95 -26.15 -17.43 22.05
C SER A 95 -26.50 -17.22 23.52
N GLN A 96 -25.52 -16.95 24.37
CA GLN A 96 -25.68 -16.64 25.79
C GLN A 96 -25.80 -15.12 26.05
N LYS A 97 -25.86 -14.27 25.00
CA LYS A 97 -25.88 -12.80 25.06
C LYS A 97 -24.68 -12.22 25.82
N ARG A 98 -23.54 -12.87 25.72
CA ARG A 98 -22.27 -12.44 26.32
C ARG A 98 -21.32 -11.95 25.24
N LEU A 99 -20.51 -10.95 25.57
CA LEU A 99 -19.42 -10.47 24.71
C LEU A 99 -18.19 -11.38 24.88
N LEU A 100 -17.56 -11.77 23.77
CA LEU A 100 -16.24 -12.40 23.77
C LEU A 100 -15.19 -11.32 23.49
N ALA A 101 -14.39 -10.94 24.49
CA ALA A 101 -13.26 -10.00 24.33
C ALA A 101 -11.95 -10.77 24.21
N VAL A 102 -11.32 -10.70 23.06
CA VAL A 102 -10.08 -11.42 22.74
C VAL A 102 -8.91 -10.47 22.86
N LEU A 103 -8.06 -10.72 23.85
CA LEU A 103 -6.82 -9.98 24.08
C LEU A 103 -5.70 -10.66 23.30
N THR A 104 -5.16 -10.02 22.30
CA THR A 104 -4.07 -10.58 21.46
C THR A 104 -2.71 -10.10 21.92
N ALA A 105 -1.71 -10.98 21.91
CA ALA A 105 -0.35 -10.61 22.30
C ALA A 105 0.28 -9.57 21.33
N SER A 106 -0.18 -9.51 20.08
CA SER A 106 0.30 -8.55 19.09
C SER A 106 -0.85 -7.90 18.30
N PRO A 107 -0.69 -6.66 17.80
CA PRO A 107 -1.64 -6.03 16.88
C PRO A 107 -1.80 -6.81 15.57
N ALA A 108 -0.74 -7.45 15.07
CA ALA A 108 -0.79 -8.27 13.86
C ALA A 108 -1.73 -9.48 14.01
N ASP A 109 -1.74 -10.14 15.20
CA ASP A 109 -2.70 -11.20 15.47
C ASP A 109 -4.14 -10.68 15.51
N ALA A 110 -4.37 -9.49 16.07
CA ALA A 110 -5.70 -8.90 16.11
C ALA A 110 -6.22 -8.60 14.68
N GLN A 111 -5.38 -8.04 13.83
CA GLN A 111 -5.73 -7.75 12.43
C GLN A 111 -6.00 -9.03 11.64
N ARG A 112 -5.13 -10.05 11.77
CA ARG A 112 -5.34 -11.37 11.16
C ARG A 112 -6.68 -11.98 11.60
N LEU A 113 -6.97 -11.99 12.88
CA LEU A 113 -8.21 -12.55 13.42
C LEU A 113 -9.46 -11.77 12.98
N LEU A 114 -9.35 -10.46 12.76
CA LEU A 114 -10.44 -9.64 12.23
C LEU A 114 -10.86 -10.10 10.83
N GLU A 115 -9.92 -10.57 10.02
CA GLU A 115 -10.18 -11.10 8.68
C GLU A 115 -10.58 -12.57 8.68
N GLU A 116 -9.92 -13.40 9.52
CA GLU A 116 -10.11 -14.85 9.50
C GLU A 116 -11.39 -15.32 10.24
N ILE A 117 -11.79 -14.66 11.34
CA ILE A 117 -12.99 -15.07 12.11
C ILE A 117 -14.28 -14.98 11.27
N PRO A 118 -14.55 -13.89 10.53
CA PRO A 118 -15.74 -13.78 9.69
C PRO A 118 -15.79 -14.83 8.57
N TRP A 119 -14.67 -15.33 8.09
CA TRP A 119 -14.65 -16.40 7.11
C TRP A 119 -15.20 -17.72 7.66
N PHE A 120 -14.96 -18.00 8.94
CA PHE A 120 -15.52 -19.16 9.63
C PHE A 120 -16.97 -18.95 10.14
N ALA A 121 -17.32 -17.71 10.49
CA ALA A 121 -18.62 -17.33 11.03
C ALA A 121 -19.05 -15.94 10.51
N PRO A 122 -19.59 -15.84 9.27
CA PRO A 122 -19.91 -14.56 8.62
C PRO A 122 -20.95 -13.71 9.37
N ASP A 123 -21.80 -14.33 10.17
CA ASP A 123 -22.87 -13.67 10.92
C ASP A 123 -22.40 -13.02 12.23
N LEU A 124 -21.14 -13.21 12.65
CA LEU A 124 -20.59 -12.63 13.88
C LEU A 124 -20.21 -11.16 13.68
N LYS A 125 -20.66 -10.30 14.59
CA LYS A 125 -20.26 -8.91 14.65
C LYS A 125 -18.90 -8.77 15.35
N VAL A 126 -17.83 -8.94 14.58
CA VAL A 126 -16.45 -8.79 15.04
C VAL A 126 -16.01 -7.34 14.91
N ARG A 127 -15.41 -6.79 15.96
CA ARG A 127 -14.82 -5.45 15.94
C ARG A 127 -13.42 -5.46 16.52
N LEU A 128 -12.58 -4.57 16.02
CA LEU A 128 -11.24 -4.32 16.53
C LEU A 128 -11.23 -2.99 17.28
N LEU A 129 -10.63 -2.94 18.47
CA LEU A 129 -10.21 -1.69 19.09
C LEU A 129 -8.75 -1.45 18.68
N PRO A 130 -8.50 -0.63 17.65
CA PRO A 130 -7.16 -0.48 17.10
C PRO A 130 -6.25 0.29 18.05
N ASP A 131 -4.95 0.05 17.93
CA ASP A 131 -3.92 0.86 18.57
C ASP A 131 -3.85 2.25 17.93
N TRP A 132 -3.26 3.22 18.63
CA TRP A 132 -3.00 4.56 18.06
C TRP A 132 -1.95 4.54 16.94
N GLU A 133 -1.24 3.42 16.77
CA GLU A 133 -0.12 3.27 15.83
C GLU A 133 1.02 4.29 16.06
N THR A 134 1.10 4.83 17.25
CA THR A 134 2.15 5.72 17.72
C THR A 134 2.94 5.07 18.85
N LEU A 135 4.21 5.43 19.01
CA LEU A 135 4.98 4.97 20.17
C LEU A 135 4.57 5.78 21.42
N PRO A 136 4.64 5.20 22.64
CA PRO A 136 4.39 5.96 23.86
C PRO A 136 5.22 7.26 23.89
N TYR A 137 4.55 8.39 24.16
CA TYR A 137 5.12 9.75 24.16
C TYR A 137 5.61 10.25 22.80
N ASP A 138 5.06 9.72 21.71
CA ASP A 138 5.38 10.18 20.36
C ASP A 138 4.98 11.66 20.16
N ASN A 139 5.63 12.30 19.20
CA ASN A 139 5.31 13.67 18.76
C ASN A 139 4.21 13.70 17.69
N PHE A 140 3.59 12.57 17.42
CA PHE A 140 2.53 12.42 16.42
C PHE A 140 1.23 12.05 17.11
N SER A 141 0.12 12.62 16.63
CA SER A 141 -1.23 12.14 16.94
C SER A 141 -1.62 10.97 16.06
N PRO A 142 -2.51 10.07 16.55
CA PRO A 142 -3.12 9.04 15.73
C PRO A 142 -3.83 9.62 14.50
N HIS A 143 -3.91 8.85 13.44
CA HIS A 143 -4.68 9.25 12.27
C HIS A 143 -6.18 9.35 12.60
N HIS A 144 -6.89 10.28 11.95
CA HIS A 144 -8.32 10.50 12.20
C HIS A 144 -9.18 9.25 11.99
N ASP A 145 -8.84 8.41 11.01
CA ASP A 145 -9.56 7.16 10.76
C ASP A 145 -9.43 6.19 11.94
N LEU A 146 -8.24 6.08 12.54
CA LEU A 146 -8.03 5.25 13.72
C LEU A 146 -8.82 5.78 14.92
N VAL A 147 -8.82 7.09 15.13
CA VAL A 147 -9.64 7.72 16.19
C VAL A 147 -11.13 7.45 15.94
N SER A 148 -11.57 7.56 14.69
CA SER A 148 -12.93 7.26 14.26
C SER A 148 -13.32 5.81 14.57
N GLU A 149 -12.48 4.85 14.19
CA GLU A 149 -12.72 3.43 14.43
C GLU A 149 -12.71 3.09 15.94
N ARG A 150 -11.80 3.67 16.72
CA ARG A 150 -11.73 3.50 18.17
C ARG A 150 -13.00 3.99 18.85
N LEU A 151 -13.45 5.21 18.54
CA LEU A 151 -14.67 5.80 19.10
C LEU A 151 -15.90 4.98 18.70
N ALA A 152 -16.00 4.55 17.44
CA ALA A 152 -17.07 3.70 16.96
C ALA A 152 -17.10 2.33 17.68
N THR A 153 -15.94 1.73 17.91
CA THR A 153 -15.82 0.45 18.59
C THR A 153 -16.19 0.59 20.06
N LEU A 154 -15.67 1.59 20.78
CA LEU A 154 -16.02 1.86 22.18
C LEU A 154 -17.52 2.13 22.33
N TYR A 155 -18.10 2.91 21.42
CA TYR A 155 -19.55 3.15 21.42
C TYR A 155 -20.33 1.85 21.18
N ALA A 156 -19.96 1.04 20.17
CA ALA A 156 -20.64 -0.23 19.88
C ALA A 156 -20.57 -1.21 21.05
N VAL A 157 -19.44 -1.28 21.76
CA VAL A 157 -19.28 -2.10 22.97
C VAL A 157 -20.21 -1.60 24.07
N SER A 158 -20.26 -0.27 24.34
CA SER A 158 -21.12 0.32 25.36
C SER A 158 -22.62 0.09 25.09
N ARG A 159 -23.02 -0.09 23.81
CA ARG A 159 -24.41 -0.34 23.40
C ARG A 159 -24.74 -1.83 23.24
N GLY A 160 -23.78 -2.75 23.43
CA GLY A 160 -23.97 -4.17 23.18
C GLY A 160 -24.14 -4.56 21.70
N GLU A 161 -23.64 -3.74 20.80
CA GLU A 161 -23.68 -3.95 19.34
C GLU A 161 -22.48 -4.77 18.81
N CYS A 162 -21.59 -5.19 19.69
CA CYS A 162 -20.40 -6.01 19.40
C CYS A 162 -20.56 -7.40 20.04
N GLU A 163 -20.24 -8.46 19.30
CA GLU A 163 -20.32 -9.85 19.78
C GLU A 163 -18.92 -10.44 20.04
N VAL A 164 -17.94 -10.08 19.21
CA VAL A 164 -16.51 -10.40 19.41
C VAL A 164 -15.72 -9.11 19.33
N LEU A 165 -15.00 -8.78 20.38
CA LEU A 165 -14.11 -7.61 20.45
C LEU A 165 -12.66 -8.10 20.44
N LEU A 166 -11.88 -7.68 19.44
CA LEU A 166 -10.45 -7.93 19.37
C LEU A 166 -9.72 -6.71 19.95
N VAL A 167 -8.78 -6.95 20.87
CA VAL A 167 -8.00 -5.87 21.50
C VAL A 167 -6.54 -6.31 21.62
N PRO A 168 -5.59 -5.62 20.99
CA PRO A 168 -4.18 -5.85 21.27
C PRO A 168 -3.87 -5.59 22.75
N ALA A 169 -3.00 -6.39 23.35
CA ALA A 169 -2.61 -6.27 24.75
C ALA A 169 -2.06 -4.86 25.07
N THR A 170 -1.29 -4.30 24.13
CA THR A 170 -0.76 -2.93 24.23
C THR A 170 -1.89 -1.90 24.30
N THR A 171 -2.94 -2.04 23.50
CA THR A 171 -4.11 -1.14 23.48
C THR A 171 -4.97 -1.32 24.73
N ALA A 172 -5.07 -2.54 25.27
CA ALA A 172 -5.91 -2.89 26.42
C ALA A 172 -5.49 -2.20 27.74
N VAL A 173 -4.24 -1.72 27.79
CA VAL A 173 -3.72 -1.01 28.99
C VAL A 173 -3.80 0.49 28.91
N TYR A 174 -4.23 1.08 27.78
CA TYR A 174 -4.40 2.52 27.67
C TYR A 174 -5.50 3.04 28.59
N ARG A 175 -5.28 4.23 29.15
CA ARG A 175 -6.35 5.01 29.74
C ARG A 175 -7.21 5.56 28.60
N LEU A 176 -8.51 5.38 28.72
CA LEU A 176 -9.50 5.73 27.70
C LEU A 176 -10.35 6.91 28.13
N THR A 177 -11.00 7.53 27.17
CA THR A 177 -12.06 8.51 27.43
C THR A 177 -13.18 7.85 28.24
N PRO A 178 -13.82 8.56 29.20
CA PRO A 178 -14.95 8.00 29.97
C PRO A 178 -16.17 7.71 29.10
N PRO A 179 -16.93 6.62 29.34
CA PRO A 179 -18.20 6.35 28.63
C PRO A 179 -19.20 7.50 28.71
N SER A 180 -19.19 8.28 29.81
CA SER A 180 -20.03 9.47 30.01
C SER A 180 -19.71 10.58 29.00
N TYR A 181 -18.44 10.79 28.66
CA TYR A 181 -18.02 11.71 27.62
C TYR A 181 -18.56 11.30 26.26
N LEU A 182 -18.36 10.03 25.90
CA LEU A 182 -18.84 9.49 24.65
C LEU A 182 -20.37 9.65 24.51
N ALA A 183 -21.10 9.39 25.60
CA ALA A 183 -22.56 9.56 25.62
C ALA A 183 -22.98 11.03 25.54
N ALA A 184 -22.28 11.94 26.21
CA ALA A 184 -22.61 13.36 26.24
C ALA A 184 -22.37 14.07 24.90
N TYR A 185 -21.38 13.61 24.12
CA TYR A 185 -21.03 14.20 22.84
C TYR A 185 -21.52 13.37 21.65
N THR A 186 -22.43 12.41 21.85
CA THR A 186 -23.11 11.67 20.78
C THR A 186 -24.45 12.27 20.50
N PHE A 187 -24.69 12.69 19.25
CA PHE A 187 -25.95 13.31 18.82
C PHE A 187 -26.63 12.44 17.76
N PHE A 188 -27.96 12.61 17.67
CA PHE A 188 -28.74 11.99 16.61
C PHE A 188 -29.50 13.09 15.88
N LEU A 189 -29.57 13.00 14.57
CA LEU A 189 -30.34 13.90 13.71
C LEU A 189 -31.34 13.06 12.94
N LYS A 190 -32.61 13.50 12.93
CA LYS A 190 -33.68 12.83 12.23
C LYS A 190 -34.40 13.80 11.29
N LYS A 191 -34.93 13.24 10.21
CA LYS A 191 -35.79 14.01 9.30
C LYS A 191 -36.96 14.63 10.06
N GLY A 192 -37.28 15.92 9.80
CA GLY A 192 -38.32 16.68 10.43
C GLY A 192 -37.94 17.33 11.75
N GLU A 193 -36.74 17.14 12.26
CA GLU A 193 -36.22 17.86 13.42
C GLU A 193 -35.76 19.27 13.04
N LYS A 194 -35.88 20.21 13.97
CA LYS A 194 -35.37 21.57 13.79
C LYS A 194 -33.87 21.58 14.05
N LEU A 195 -33.12 22.19 13.14
CA LEU A 195 -31.69 22.34 13.20
C LEU A 195 -31.29 23.78 12.85
N ASP A 196 -30.92 24.56 13.86
CA ASP A 196 -30.30 25.86 13.67
C ASP A 196 -28.85 25.65 13.18
N ALA A 197 -28.55 26.08 11.97
CA ALA A 197 -27.26 25.85 11.31
C ALA A 197 -26.06 26.49 12.05
N GLU A 198 -26.25 27.67 12.67
CA GLU A 198 -25.20 28.36 13.43
C GLU A 198 -24.93 27.69 14.78
N GLN A 199 -26.00 27.29 15.47
CA GLN A 199 -25.91 26.54 16.72
C GLN A 199 -25.26 25.18 16.45
N PHE A 200 -25.66 24.51 15.37
CA PHE A 200 -25.09 23.22 14.96
C PHE A 200 -23.62 23.33 14.58
N ARG A 201 -23.22 24.37 13.85
CA ARG A 201 -21.82 24.69 13.56
C ARG A 201 -20.99 24.81 14.84
N SER A 202 -21.53 25.52 15.82
CA SER A 202 -20.87 25.67 17.12
C SER A 202 -20.75 24.32 17.84
N GLN A 203 -21.80 23.49 17.82
CA GLN A 203 -21.80 22.15 18.41
C GLN A 203 -20.77 21.21 17.71
N LEU A 204 -20.70 21.22 16.39
CA LEU A 204 -19.72 20.43 15.62
C LEU A 204 -18.29 20.85 15.96
N THR A 205 -18.04 22.17 16.01
CA THR A 205 -16.71 22.70 16.39
C THR A 205 -16.32 22.28 17.81
N LEU A 206 -17.25 22.34 18.76
CA LEU A 206 -17.02 21.89 20.14
C LEU A 206 -16.79 20.38 20.23
N ALA A 207 -17.52 19.60 19.42
CA ALA A 207 -17.32 18.16 19.30
C ALA A 207 -16.00 17.77 18.58
N GLY A 208 -15.27 18.76 18.07
CA GLY A 208 -13.95 18.57 17.46
C GLY A 208 -13.95 18.39 15.94
N TYR A 209 -15.09 18.56 15.28
CA TYR A 209 -15.18 18.51 13.83
C TYR A 209 -14.50 19.72 13.20
N THR A 210 -13.89 19.51 12.04
CA THR A 210 -13.16 20.55 11.29
C THR A 210 -14.04 21.08 10.15
N HIS A 211 -14.17 22.40 10.05
CA HIS A 211 -14.86 23.04 8.93
C HIS A 211 -13.95 23.04 7.70
N VAL A 212 -14.45 22.50 6.58
CA VAL A 212 -13.73 22.41 5.30
C VAL A 212 -14.63 22.93 4.17
N THR A 213 -14.05 23.22 3.01
CA THR A 213 -14.81 23.60 1.82
C THR A 213 -15.50 22.41 1.16
N GLN A 214 -14.87 21.23 1.24
CA GLN A 214 -15.37 19.97 0.71
C GLN A 214 -15.09 18.86 1.71
N VAL A 215 -16.10 18.07 2.04
CA VAL A 215 -16.01 17.00 3.04
C VAL A 215 -15.54 15.71 2.38
N VAL A 216 -14.39 15.18 2.84
CA VAL A 216 -13.78 13.96 2.29
C VAL A 216 -13.39 12.94 3.35
N SER A 217 -13.17 13.36 4.62
CA SER A 217 -12.68 12.50 5.69
C SER A 217 -13.56 12.54 6.94
N PRO A 218 -13.59 11.47 7.77
CA PRO A 218 -14.28 11.49 9.05
C PRO A 218 -13.85 12.66 9.94
N GLY A 219 -14.80 13.31 10.60
CA GLY A 219 -14.55 14.48 11.44
C GLY A 219 -14.56 15.81 10.69
N GLU A 220 -14.95 15.83 9.42
CA GLU A 220 -15.10 17.04 8.62
C GLU A 220 -16.57 17.44 8.41
N TYR A 221 -16.80 18.74 8.24
CA TYR A 221 -18.10 19.27 7.88
C TYR A 221 -17.99 20.52 7.01
N SER A 222 -19.04 20.80 6.21
CA SER A 222 -19.20 22.00 5.39
C SER A 222 -20.63 22.49 5.47
N ILE A 223 -20.83 23.80 5.64
CA ILE A 223 -22.16 24.43 5.64
C ILE A 223 -22.22 25.47 4.52
N ARG A 224 -23.17 25.30 3.61
CA ARG A 224 -23.37 26.15 2.45
C ARG A 224 -24.86 26.50 2.29
N GLY A 225 -25.30 27.63 2.86
CA GLY A 225 -26.70 27.98 2.91
C GLY A 225 -27.51 26.97 3.71
N GLY A 226 -28.58 26.44 3.14
CA GLY A 226 -29.40 25.37 3.72
C GLY A 226 -28.86 23.95 3.56
N LEU A 227 -27.62 23.80 3.08
CA LEU A 227 -26.98 22.50 2.86
C LEU A 227 -25.84 22.28 3.88
N VAL A 228 -25.92 21.18 4.61
CA VAL A 228 -24.87 20.74 5.53
C VAL A 228 -24.33 19.40 5.07
N ASP A 229 -23.07 19.38 4.67
CA ASP A 229 -22.31 18.17 4.40
C ASP A 229 -21.47 17.80 5.62
N LEU A 230 -21.45 16.54 5.99
CA LEU A 230 -20.87 16.08 7.25
C LEU A 230 -20.39 14.64 7.14
N PHE A 231 -19.17 14.34 7.61
CA PHE A 231 -18.65 12.97 7.71
C PHE A 231 -18.52 12.57 9.19
N PRO A 232 -19.52 11.90 9.77
CA PRO A 232 -19.47 11.51 11.18
C PRO A 232 -18.37 10.49 11.47
N MET A 233 -17.78 10.60 12.65
CA MET A 233 -16.90 9.57 13.18
C MET A 233 -17.65 8.24 13.31
N GLY A 234 -17.02 7.15 12.91
CA GLY A 234 -17.60 5.81 12.89
C GLY A 234 -18.61 5.54 11.77
N SER A 235 -18.72 6.44 10.81
CA SER A 235 -19.52 6.23 9.60
C SER A 235 -18.62 5.78 8.44
N ALA A 236 -19.14 4.93 7.56
CA ALA A 236 -18.45 4.51 6.33
C ALA A 236 -18.62 5.54 5.20
N LEU A 237 -19.69 6.35 5.25
CA LEU A 237 -20.02 7.35 4.23
C LEU A 237 -20.38 8.68 4.88
N PRO A 238 -20.12 9.81 4.21
CA PRO A 238 -20.59 11.11 4.64
C PRO A 238 -22.08 11.29 4.36
N TYR A 239 -22.65 12.27 5.02
CA TYR A 239 -24.07 12.62 4.91
C TYR A 239 -24.27 14.05 4.46
N ARG A 240 -25.33 14.24 3.68
CA ARG A 240 -25.83 15.52 3.22
C ARG A 240 -27.19 15.77 3.85
N ILE A 241 -27.33 16.90 4.52
CA ILE A 241 -28.51 17.35 5.22
C ILE A 241 -29.02 18.56 4.47
N ASP A 242 -30.21 18.43 3.89
CA ASP A 242 -30.92 19.57 3.27
C ASP A 242 -31.85 20.18 4.31
N LEU A 243 -31.72 21.48 4.55
CA LEU A 243 -32.57 22.26 5.45
C LEU A 243 -33.56 23.10 4.64
N PHE A 244 -34.82 23.03 5.01
CA PHE A 244 -35.84 23.98 4.59
C PHE A 244 -36.14 24.90 5.79
N ASP A 245 -35.75 26.17 5.73
CA ASP A 245 -35.60 27.05 6.89
C ASP A 245 -34.68 26.42 7.95
N GLU A 246 -35.23 26.05 9.08
CA GLU A 246 -34.55 25.39 10.20
C GLU A 246 -34.95 23.91 10.36
N GLU A 247 -35.72 23.35 9.43
CA GLU A 247 -36.22 21.98 9.52
C GLU A 247 -35.43 21.07 8.57
N ILE A 248 -35.02 19.89 9.05
CA ILE A 248 -34.35 18.88 8.24
C ILE A 248 -35.34 18.29 7.24
N GLU A 249 -35.26 18.71 5.98
CA GLU A 249 -36.12 18.22 4.91
C GLU A 249 -35.67 16.83 4.43
N THR A 250 -34.36 16.65 4.17
CA THR A 250 -33.83 15.36 3.73
C THR A 250 -32.48 15.05 4.40
N LEU A 251 -32.27 13.76 4.67
CA LEU A 251 -30.97 13.18 5.09
C LEU A 251 -30.57 12.16 4.03
N ARG A 252 -29.39 12.31 3.46
CA ARG A 252 -28.87 11.39 2.43
C ARG A 252 -27.41 11.09 2.69
N THR A 253 -26.98 9.90 2.34
CA THR A 253 -25.53 9.65 2.16
C THR A 253 -25.09 10.27 0.85
N PHE A 254 -23.82 10.62 0.77
CA PHE A 254 -23.19 11.00 -0.49
C PHE A 254 -21.80 10.35 -0.59
N ASP A 255 -21.34 10.27 -1.79
CA ASP A 255 -20.00 9.80 -2.09
C ASP A 255 -18.99 10.92 -1.85
N ALA A 256 -17.98 10.65 -1.00
CA ALA A 256 -16.99 11.66 -0.60
C ALA A 256 -16.20 12.21 -1.79
N ASP A 257 -16.12 11.46 -2.84
CA ASP A 257 -15.25 11.65 -3.98
C ASP A 257 -15.96 12.44 -5.08
N THR A 258 -17.05 11.90 -5.54
CA THR A 258 -17.87 12.53 -6.57
C THR A 258 -18.78 13.62 -6.02
N GLN A 259 -18.93 13.72 -4.69
CA GLN A 259 -19.83 14.64 -4.00
C GLN A 259 -21.31 14.45 -4.39
N ARG A 260 -21.65 13.31 -5.02
CA ARG A 260 -23.03 13.00 -5.44
C ARG A 260 -23.81 12.30 -4.34
N SER A 261 -25.04 12.71 -4.13
CA SER A 261 -25.94 12.05 -3.19
C SER A 261 -26.28 10.63 -3.66
N LEU A 262 -26.22 9.67 -2.73
CA LEU A 262 -26.47 8.25 -3.01
C LEU A 262 -27.91 7.86 -2.63
N TYR A 263 -28.16 7.59 -1.35
CA TYR A 263 -29.46 7.12 -0.88
C TYR A 263 -29.92 7.83 0.39
N PRO A 264 -31.24 7.96 0.62
CA PRO A 264 -31.78 8.59 1.81
C PRO A 264 -31.62 7.69 3.04
N VAL A 265 -31.43 8.32 4.20
CA VAL A 265 -31.36 7.66 5.51
C VAL A 265 -32.37 8.24 6.48
N PRO A 266 -32.88 7.46 7.45
CA PRO A 266 -33.89 7.96 8.41
C PRO A 266 -33.29 8.82 9.53
N GLU A 267 -32.03 8.52 9.91
CA GLU A 267 -31.33 9.23 10.98
C GLU A 267 -29.82 9.19 10.77
N ILE A 268 -29.10 10.13 11.34
CA ILE A 268 -27.65 10.21 11.38
C ILE A 268 -27.21 10.20 12.84
N ARG A 269 -26.20 9.39 13.15
CA ARG A 269 -25.52 9.37 14.43
C ARG A 269 -24.17 10.08 14.32
N LEU A 270 -23.91 10.99 15.25
CA LEU A 270 -22.68 11.76 15.34
C LEU A 270 -21.95 11.39 16.62
N LEU A 271 -20.76 10.84 16.50
CA LEU A 271 -19.81 10.64 17.59
C LEU A 271 -18.87 11.86 17.69
N PRO A 272 -18.25 12.12 18.87
CA PRO A 272 -17.24 13.18 18.96
C PRO A 272 -16.06 12.89 18.01
N ALA A 273 -15.44 13.95 17.48
CA ALA A 273 -14.32 13.80 16.56
C ALA A 273 -12.94 13.62 17.24
N ARG A 274 -12.92 13.63 18.59
CA ARG A 274 -11.71 13.45 19.41
C ARG A 274 -12.01 12.61 20.64
N GLU A 275 -10.98 11.98 21.18
CA GLU A 275 -11.07 11.23 22.44
C GLU A 275 -11.06 12.12 23.70
N PHE A 276 -10.96 13.44 23.55
CA PHE A 276 -10.90 14.42 24.64
C PHE A 276 -11.62 15.73 24.26
N PRO A 277 -12.20 16.46 25.26
CA PRO A 277 -12.87 17.74 25.02
C PRO A 277 -11.86 18.89 24.88
N LEU A 278 -12.03 19.74 23.85
CA LEU A 278 -11.33 21.02 23.69
C LEU A 278 -12.25 22.22 23.82
N ASP A 279 -13.43 22.04 24.39
CA ASP A 279 -14.35 23.11 24.79
C ASP A 279 -13.79 23.94 25.96
N ASP A 280 -14.47 24.98 26.35
CA ASP A 280 -14.05 25.86 27.46
C ASP A 280 -13.87 25.11 28.78
N GLY A 281 -14.72 24.10 29.03
CA GLY A 281 -14.66 23.24 30.21
C GLY A 281 -13.41 22.36 30.18
N GLY A 282 -13.17 21.66 29.08
CA GLY A 282 -12.00 20.81 28.87
C GLY A 282 -10.68 21.59 28.95
N ARG A 283 -10.63 22.77 28.29
CA ARG A 283 -9.43 23.65 28.33
C ARG A 283 -9.17 24.21 29.74
N THR A 284 -10.22 24.53 30.47
CA THR A 284 -10.08 25.03 31.83
C THR A 284 -9.57 23.95 32.77
N ARG A 285 -10.14 22.73 32.67
CA ARG A 285 -9.68 21.57 33.45
C ARG A 285 -8.23 21.20 33.13
N PHE A 286 -7.88 21.15 31.83
CA PHE A 286 -6.52 20.89 31.38
C PHE A 286 -5.53 21.90 31.99
N ARG A 287 -5.82 23.22 31.92
CA ARG A 287 -4.97 24.28 32.49
C ARG A 287 -4.78 24.15 33.98
N GLN A 288 -5.86 23.80 34.70
CA GLN A 288 -5.81 23.61 36.15
C GLN A 288 -4.92 22.40 36.49
N ARG A 289 -5.23 21.24 35.94
CA ARG A 289 -4.49 19.98 36.19
C ARG A 289 -3.05 20.05 35.73
N PHE A 290 -2.78 20.73 34.64
CA PHE A 290 -1.39 20.94 34.17
C PHE A 290 -0.54 21.67 35.18
N ARG A 291 -1.10 22.71 35.86
CA ARG A 291 -0.41 23.46 36.92
C ARG A 291 -0.28 22.67 38.22
N GLU A 292 -1.17 21.74 38.46
CA GLU A 292 -1.10 20.87 39.65
C GLU A 292 -0.03 19.77 39.48
N VAL A 293 0.14 19.25 38.27
CA VAL A 293 1.01 18.11 38.01
C VAL A 293 2.43 18.53 37.64
N PHE A 294 2.58 19.60 36.87
CA PHE A 294 3.89 20.03 36.38
C PHE A 294 4.40 21.27 37.10
N GLU A 295 5.64 21.16 37.60
CA GLU A 295 6.33 22.28 38.23
C GLU A 295 6.91 23.25 37.18
N GLY A 296 6.89 24.55 37.48
CA GLY A 296 7.49 25.59 36.66
C GLY A 296 6.49 26.52 36.00
N ASP A 297 6.97 27.32 35.03
CA ASP A 297 6.13 28.29 34.33
C ASP A 297 5.39 27.61 33.15
N PRO A 298 4.06 27.41 33.20
CA PRO A 298 3.29 26.79 32.16
C PRO A 298 3.40 27.48 30.79
N ALA A 299 3.71 28.80 30.81
CA ALA A 299 3.86 29.57 29.58
C ALA A 299 5.11 29.20 28.76
N LYS A 300 6.01 28.39 29.30
CA LYS A 300 7.15 27.82 28.54
C LYS A 300 6.82 26.55 27.79
N SER A 301 5.72 25.90 28.12
CA SER A 301 5.27 24.69 27.45
C SER A 301 4.45 25.02 26.20
N GLY A 302 4.85 24.46 25.05
CA GLY A 302 4.11 24.58 23.77
C GLY A 302 2.70 24.03 23.88
N ILE A 303 2.56 22.81 24.43
CA ILE A 303 1.26 22.14 24.57
C ILE A 303 0.29 22.91 25.48
N TYR A 304 0.77 23.53 26.55
CA TYR A 304 -0.08 24.37 27.41
C TYR A 304 -0.63 25.59 26.66
N LYS A 305 0.20 26.23 25.82
CA LYS A 305 -0.22 27.37 24.99
C LYS A 305 -1.25 26.96 23.96
N ASP A 306 -0.96 25.88 23.22
CA ASP A 306 -1.82 25.40 22.15
C ASP A 306 -3.21 25.03 22.68
N VAL A 307 -3.27 24.19 23.73
CA VAL A 307 -4.53 23.80 24.36
C VAL A 307 -5.28 25.02 24.93
N SER A 308 -4.56 25.98 25.52
CA SER A 308 -5.19 27.22 26.04
C SER A 308 -5.82 28.04 24.93
N ASN A 309 -5.29 27.98 23.71
CA ASN A 309 -5.81 28.64 22.52
C ASN A 309 -6.85 27.76 21.74
N GLY A 310 -7.14 26.56 22.23
CA GLY A 310 -8.06 25.64 21.57
C GLY A 310 -7.45 24.89 20.38
N VAL A 311 -6.13 24.87 20.27
CA VAL A 311 -5.40 24.18 19.21
C VAL A 311 -4.94 22.82 19.74
N PRO A 312 -5.27 21.69 19.04
CA PRO A 312 -4.73 20.39 19.41
C PRO A 312 -3.27 20.28 18.95
N SER A 313 -2.36 20.22 19.93
CA SER A 313 -0.94 19.95 19.64
C SER A 313 -0.74 18.52 19.13
N ALA A 314 0.26 18.30 18.30
CA ALA A 314 0.65 16.94 17.87
C ALA A 314 1.07 16.07 19.08
N GLY A 315 0.52 14.85 19.18
CA GLY A 315 0.75 13.90 20.26
C GLY A 315 0.06 14.28 21.58
N ILE A 316 -0.99 15.11 21.54
CA ILE A 316 -1.77 15.57 22.70
C ILE A 316 -2.44 14.42 23.46
N GLU A 317 -2.64 13.28 22.84
CA GLU A 317 -3.24 12.07 23.40
C GLU A 317 -2.51 11.60 24.67
N TYR A 318 -1.21 11.85 24.76
CA TYR A 318 -0.40 11.53 25.96
C TYR A 318 -0.61 12.49 27.14
N TRP A 319 -1.53 13.45 27.03
CA TRP A 319 -2.04 14.29 28.13
C TRP A 319 -3.54 14.11 28.35
N LEU A 320 -4.15 13.07 27.78
CA LEU A 320 -5.57 12.75 27.94
C LEU A 320 -6.06 12.79 29.38
N PRO A 321 -5.34 12.30 30.40
CA PRO A 321 -5.78 12.38 31.79
C PRO A 321 -5.99 13.81 32.33
N LEU A 322 -5.41 14.82 31.71
CA LEU A 322 -5.57 16.22 32.16
C LEU A 322 -6.91 16.83 31.71
N PHE A 323 -7.62 16.17 30.78
CA PHE A 323 -8.92 16.64 30.29
C PHE A 323 -10.11 16.12 31.09
N PHE A 324 -9.91 15.09 31.93
CA PHE A 324 -10.98 14.44 32.69
C PHE A 324 -10.70 14.47 34.19
N GLU A 325 -11.73 14.34 35.00
CA GLU A 325 -11.58 14.11 36.46
C GLU A 325 -11.00 12.74 36.71
N GLU A 326 -11.57 11.72 36.05
CA GLU A 326 -11.12 10.35 36.01
C GLU A 326 -11.16 9.82 34.58
N THR A 327 -10.13 9.07 34.17
CA THR A 327 -10.11 8.36 32.90
C THR A 327 -10.74 6.99 33.08
N ALA A 328 -11.24 6.43 31.99
CA ALA A 328 -11.71 5.06 31.96
C ALA A 328 -10.60 4.07 31.50
N THR A 329 -10.91 2.80 31.61
CA THR A 329 -10.13 1.67 31.13
C THR A 329 -11.00 0.81 30.21
N LEU A 330 -10.41 -0.17 29.54
CA LEU A 330 -11.18 -1.15 28.77
C LEU A 330 -12.29 -1.80 29.62
N PHE A 331 -12.01 -2.06 30.89
CA PHE A 331 -12.94 -2.76 31.81
C PHE A 331 -14.17 -1.94 32.18
N ASP A 332 -14.14 -0.61 32.00
CA ASP A 332 -15.29 0.27 32.22
C ASP A 332 -16.28 0.23 31.03
N TYR A 333 -15.84 -0.25 29.88
CA TYR A 333 -16.64 -0.47 28.68
C TYR A 333 -17.17 -1.89 28.57
N LEU A 334 -16.45 -2.89 29.12
CA LEU A 334 -16.83 -4.29 29.02
C LEU A 334 -18.00 -4.63 29.93
N PRO A 335 -19.02 -5.36 29.44
CA PRO A 335 -20.03 -5.96 30.32
C PRO A 335 -19.38 -6.87 31.37
N LYS A 336 -19.91 -6.86 32.60
CA LYS A 336 -19.33 -7.65 33.70
C LYS A 336 -19.37 -9.17 33.48
N ASP A 337 -20.27 -9.63 32.62
CA ASP A 337 -20.42 -11.05 32.24
C ASP A 337 -19.65 -11.39 30.96
N ALA A 338 -18.88 -10.45 30.41
CA ALA A 338 -18.01 -10.70 29.25
C ALA A 338 -17.03 -11.84 29.51
N VAL A 339 -16.62 -12.52 28.45
CA VAL A 339 -15.60 -13.59 28.46
C VAL A 339 -14.32 -13.00 27.93
N LEU A 340 -13.25 -12.98 28.74
CA LEU A 340 -11.92 -12.55 28.32
C LEU A 340 -11.13 -13.74 27.79
N CYS A 341 -10.79 -13.71 26.51
CA CYS A 341 -9.91 -14.68 25.89
C CYS A 341 -8.50 -14.12 25.77
N GLN A 342 -7.53 -14.73 26.44
CA GLN A 342 -6.11 -14.40 26.28
C GLN A 342 -5.53 -15.25 25.13
N HIS A 343 -5.18 -14.59 24.05
CA HIS A 343 -4.61 -15.20 22.86
C HIS A 343 -3.09 -15.05 22.86
N ARG A 344 -2.38 -16.17 22.95
CA ARG A 344 -0.93 -16.27 23.15
C ARG A 344 -0.46 -15.67 24.48
N ASP A 345 0.80 -15.21 24.56
CA ASP A 345 1.38 -14.72 25.81
C ASP A 345 1.11 -13.22 25.99
N VAL A 346 -0.10 -12.91 26.47
CA VAL A 346 -0.52 -11.53 26.79
C VAL A 346 0.33 -10.95 27.93
N ALA A 347 0.74 -11.76 28.92
CA ALA A 347 1.52 -11.27 30.05
C ALA A 347 2.89 -10.78 29.60
N LEU A 348 3.59 -11.55 28.77
CA LEU A 348 4.88 -11.12 28.20
C LEU A 348 4.73 -9.85 27.37
N ALA A 349 3.69 -9.76 26.54
CA ALA A 349 3.43 -8.55 25.73
C ALA A 349 3.22 -7.30 26.60
N LEU A 350 2.52 -7.41 27.73
CA LEU A 350 2.33 -6.32 28.68
C LEU A 350 3.64 -5.91 29.38
N GLN A 351 4.46 -6.88 29.79
CA GLN A 351 5.76 -6.63 30.40
C GLN A 351 6.70 -5.91 29.43
N ASP A 352 6.77 -6.36 28.19
CA ASP A 352 7.59 -5.74 27.16
C ASP A 352 7.12 -4.31 26.88
N PHE A 353 5.81 -4.08 26.73
CA PHE A 353 5.23 -2.75 26.52
C PHE A 353 5.57 -1.82 27.69
N TRP A 354 5.44 -2.29 28.94
CA TRP A 354 5.73 -1.49 30.12
C TRP A 354 7.21 -1.11 30.21
N ARG A 355 8.11 -2.08 29.97
CA ARG A 355 9.57 -1.86 29.94
C ARG A 355 9.94 -0.81 28.89
N ASP A 356 9.42 -0.94 27.67
CA ASP A 356 9.68 0.00 26.59
C ASP A 356 9.13 1.40 26.89
N THR A 357 7.93 1.47 27.42
CA THR A 357 7.28 2.74 27.81
C THR A 357 8.09 3.46 28.90
N GLN A 358 8.55 2.73 29.93
CA GLN A 358 9.39 3.29 30.98
C GLN A 358 10.74 3.78 30.47
N SER A 359 11.36 3.03 29.55
CA SER A 359 12.61 3.42 28.90
C SER A 359 12.46 4.71 28.10
N ARG A 360 11.38 4.84 27.31
CA ARG A 360 11.08 6.06 26.54
C ARG A 360 10.77 7.25 27.45
N TYR A 361 9.98 7.04 28.50
CA TYR A 361 9.71 8.08 29.48
C TYR A 361 11.00 8.62 30.08
N ASN A 362 11.91 7.76 30.55
CA ASN A 362 13.17 8.17 31.14
C ASN A 362 14.06 8.94 30.15
N MET A 363 14.01 8.59 28.87
CA MET A 363 14.76 9.29 27.83
C MET A 363 14.21 10.69 27.54
N LEU A 364 12.88 10.85 27.57
CA LEU A 364 12.19 12.07 27.11
C LEU A 364 11.78 13.01 28.26
N ALA A 365 11.69 12.54 29.50
CA ALA A 365 11.21 13.31 30.68
C ALA A 365 12.06 14.54 31.01
N GLY A 366 13.27 14.70 30.47
CA GLY A 366 14.14 15.84 30.65
C GLY A 366 13.74 17.12 29.92
N ASP A 367 12.82 17.04 28.93
CA ASP A 367 12.39 18.19 28.16
C ASP A 367 11.36 19.04 28.89
N LYS A 368 11.81 20.21 29.39
CA LYS A 368 10.95 21.17 30.08
C LYS A 368 9.96 21.89 29.17
N ALA A 369 10.19 21.91 27.86
CA ALA A 369 9.24 22.50 26.90
C ALA A 369 8.05 21.58 26.67
N ARG A 370 8.26 20.26 26.85
CA ARG A 370 7.24 19.21 26.69
C ARG A 370 7.22 18.27 27.91
N PRO A 371 6.74 18.74 29.07
CA PRO A 371 6.69 17.91 30.26
C PRO A 371 5.73 16.73 30.06
N LEU A 372 6.15 15.53 30.48
CA LEU A 372 5.43 14.28 30.25
C LEU A 372 4.77 13.75 31.51
N LEU A 373 3.59 13.17 31.39
CA LEU A 373 2.95 12.43 32.46
C LEU A 373 3.70 11.11 32.74
N PRO A 374 3.82 10.67 34.00
CA PRO A 374 4.37 9.35 34.31
C PRO A 374 3.59 8.22 33.62
N PRO A 375 4.23 7.10 33.23
CA PRO A 375 3.55 5.98 32.58
C PRO A 375 2.31 5.47 33.31
N ALA A 376 2.30 5.46 34.64
CA ALA A 376 1.16 5.00 35.45
C ALA A 376 -0.10 5.86 35.33
N GLU A 377 0.04 7.12 34.90
CA GLU A 377 -1.10 8.01 34.62
C GLU A 377 -1.77 7.71 33.28
N LEU A 378 -1.01 7.15 32.33
CA LEU A 378 -1.45 6.91 30.95
C LEU A 378 -1.82 5.46 30.68
N PHE A 379 -1.19 4.54 31.41
CA PHE A 379 -1.32 3.10 31.16
C PHE A 379 -1.53 2.34 32.47
N LEU A 380 -2.28 1.25 32.39
CA LEU A 380 -2.35 0.26 33.48
C LEU A 380 -1.04 -0.51 33.53
N SER A 381 -0.51 -0.74 34.76
CA SER A 381 0.54 -1.73 34.94
C SER A 381 0.00 -3.15 34.69
N GLU A 382 0.91 -4.12 34.44
CA GLU A 382 0.53 -5.53 34.32
C GLU A 382 -0.30 -5.99 35.52
N GLU A 383 0.12 -5.64 36.73
CA GLU A 383 -0.58 -6.00 37.96
C GLU A 383 -2.00 -5.39 38.01
N GLN A 384 -2.13 -4.08 37.72
CA GLN A 384 -3.44 -3.40 37.69
C GLN A 384 -4.37 -4.02 36.65
N PHE A 385 -3.83 -4.36 35.47
CA PHE A 385 -4.59 -5.01 34.41
C PHE A 385 -5.15 -6.36 34.87
N PHE A 386 -4.33 -7.23 35.44
CA PHE A 386 -4.79 -8.55 35.89
C PHE A 386 -5.68 -8.49 37.13
N VAL A 387 -5.53 -7.46 37.97
CA VAL A 387 -6.47 -7.20 39.08
C VAL A 387 -7.84 -6.81 38.54
N ALA A 388 -7.90 -5.89 37.56
CA ALA A 388 -9.16 -5.49 36.91
C ALA A 388 -9.83 -6.65 36.15
N ALA A 389 -9.03 -7.54 35.56
CA ALA A 389 -9.51 -8.71 34.86
C ALA A 389 -9.92 -9.87 35.80
N LYS A 390 -9.74 -9.77 37.13
CA LYS A 390 -9.87 -10.92 38.07
C LYS A 390 -11.23 -11.55 38.03
N ASP A 391 -12.27 -10.77 38.03
CA ASP A 391 -13.65 -11.23 38.19
C ASP A 391 -14.30 -11.73 36.88
N TYR A 392 -13.65 -11.49 35.75
CA TYR A 392 -14.15 -11.96 34.46
C TYR A 392 -13.91 -13.47 34.25
N ALA A 393 -14.77 -14.06 33.45
CA ALA A 393 -14.56 -15.39 32.90
C ALA A 393 -13.34 -15.39 31.98
N LYS A 394 -12.42 -16.35 32.11
CA LYS A 394 -11.15 -16.33 31.35
C LYS A 394 -10.99 -17.59 30.51
N LEU A 395 -10.70 -17.37 29.23
CA LEU A 395 -10.22 -18.39 28.30
C LEU A 395 -8.73 -18.15 28.03
N ILE A 396 -7.91 -19.19 28.07
CA ILE A 396 -6.48 -19.10 27.74
C ILE A 396 -6.23 -19.91 26.48
N LEU A 397 -5.79 -19.22 25.42
CA LEU A 397 -5.54 -19.81 24.10
C LEU A 397 -4.06 -19.61 23.72
N GLY A 398 -3.38 -20.69 23.40
CA GLY A 398 -2.00 -20.63 22.89
C GLY A 398 -0.91 -20.93 23.92
N THR A 399 -1.17 -20.85 25.21
CA THR A 399 -0.23 -21.30 26.26
C THR A 399 -0.70 -22.68 26.79
N PRO A 400 -0.07 -23.78 26.36
CA PRO A 400 -0.54 -25.11 26.75
C PRO A 400 -0.38 -25.35 28.26
N ALA A 401 -1.40 -25.90 28.90
CA ALA A 401 -1.21 -26.53 30.21
C ALA A 401 -0.36 -27.79 30.00
N GLU A 402 0.56 -28.07 30.94
CA GLU A 402 1.40 -29.27 30.86
C GLU A 402 0.56 -30.53 30.66
N GLY A 403 0.91 -31.31 29.61
CA GLY A 403 0.28 -32.61 29.34
C GLY A 403 -1.01 -32.55 28.51
N MET A 404 -1.48 -31.38 28.04
CA MET A 404 -2.69 -31.29 27.23
C MET A 404 -2.38 -31.62 25.76
N PRO A 405 -3.02 -32.63 25.13
CA PRO A 405 -2.79 -32.93 23.71
C PRO A 405 -3.29 -31.77 22.81
N PRO A 406 -2.63 -31.49 21.69
CA PRO A 406 -3.07 -30.46 20.76
C PRO A 406 -4.40 -30.84 20.10
N LEU A 407 -5.33 -29.90 20.04
CA LEU A 407 -6.58 -30.01 19.30
C LEU A 407 -6.37 -29.88 17.80
N ALA A 408 -5.46 -28.97 17.41
CA ALA A 408 -5.04 -28.78 16.04
C ALA A 408 -3.53 -28.82 15.94
N THR A 409 -3.02 -29.53 14.93
CA THR A 409 -1.58 -29.62 14.64
C THR A 409 -1.22 -28.86 13.37
N ALA A 410 0.02 -28.46 13.26
CA ALA A 410 0.51 -27.83 12.03
C ALA A 410 0.45 -28.81 10.85
N VAL A 411 0.21 -28.29 9.66
CA VAL A 411 0.30 -29.08 8.43
C VAL A 411 1.78 -29.47 8.23
N PRO A 412 2.09 -30.75 7.99
CA PRO A 412 3.46 -31.15 7.64
C PRO A 412 3.85 -30.53 6.30
N THR A 413 5.14 -30.56 5.98
CA THR A 413 5.67 -29.98 4.73
C THR A 413 5.04 -30.66 3.51
N VAL A 414 4.20 -29.95 2.78
CA VAL A 414 3.52 -30.38 1.55
C VAL A 414 3.93 -29.53 0.35
N ALA A 415 5.13 -28.98 0.42
CA ALA A 415 5.63 -28.01 -0.55
C ALA A 415 5.69 -28.58 -2.00
N VAL A 416 5.31 -27.75 -2.93
CA VAL A 416 5.38 -28.04 -4.38
C VAL A 416 6.84 -27.99 -4.83
N GLU A 417 7.40 -29.11 -5.24
CA GLU A 417 8.78 -29.23 -5.74
C GLU A 417 8.80 -29.15 -7.28
N ARG A 418 8.76 -27.95 -7.83
CA ARG A 418 8.68 -27.71 -9.30
C ARG A 418 9.73 -28.42 -10.17
N ARG A 419 10.79 -28.99 -9.56
CA ARG A 419 11.87 -29.73 -10.28
C ARG A 419 11.76 -31.24 -10.16
N ALA A 420 10.87 -31.74 -9.32
CA ALA A 420 10.60 -33.16 -9.21
C ALA A 420 9.84 -33.65 -10.45
N GLU A 421 9.92 -34.92 -10.74
CA GLU A 421 9.14 -35.58 -11.81
C GLU A 421 7.63 -35.38 -11.59
N ASP A 422 7.18 -35.46 -10.35
CA ASP A 422 5.85 -35.05 -9.90
C ASP A 422 5.97 -33.98 -8.81
N PRO A 423 5.69 -32.71 -9.14
CA PRO A 423 5.78 -31.59 -8.21
C PRO A 423 4.92 -31.71 -6.96
N LEU A 424 3.84 -32.50 -7.03
CA LEU A 424 2.84 -32.65 -5.96
C LEU A 424 3.04 -33.92 -5.14
N THR A 425 4.19 -34.58 -5.21
CA THR A 425 4.46 -35.83 -4.51
C THR A 425 4.18 -35.74 -3.01
N ALA A 426 4.67 -34.69 -2.34
CA ALA A 426 4.46 -34.50 -0.89
C ALA A 426 2.97 -34.31 -0.56
N LEU A 427 2.26 -33.48 -1.32
CA LEU A 427 0.81 -33.27 -1.15
C LEU A 427 0.02 -34.56 -1.41
N LYS A 428 0.33 -35.34 -2.45
CA LYS A 428 -0.33 -36.62 -2.74
C LYS A 428 -0.09 -37.62 -1.63
N GLN A 429 1.12 -37.74 -1.13
CA GLN A 429 1.44 -38.62 0.02
C GLN A 429 0.69 -38.19 1.28
N PHE A 430 0.58 -36.90 1.55
CA PHE A 430 -0.19 -36.38 2.66
C PHE A 430 -1.67 -36.73 2.53
N ILE A 431 -2.29 -36.51 1.38
CA ILE A 431 -3.71 -36.86 1.12
C ILE A 431 -3.91 -38.37 1.22
N ALA A 432 -3.03 -39.17 0.62
CA ALA A 432 -3.12 -40.64 0.69
C ALA A 432 -2.98 -41.21 2.11
N GLY A 433 -2.10 -40.63 2.92
CA GLY A 433 -1.92 -40.96 4.32
C GLY A 433 -3.13 -40.63 5.22
N ARG A 434 -4.10 -39.87 4.74
CA ARG A 434 -5.30 -39.41 5.44
C ARG A 434 -6.59 -40.06 4.92
N GLN A 435 -6.56 -41.35 4.59
CA GLN A 435 -7.74 -42.07 4.08
C GLN A 435 -8.95 -41.88 5.02
N GLY A 436 -10.10 -41.48 4.43
CA GLY A 436 -11.33 -41.18 5.19
C GLY A 436 -11.38 -39.78 5.85
N ARG A 437 -10.36 -38.96 5.69
CA ARG A 437 -10.29 -37.56 6.18
C ARG A 437 -10.36 -36.59 5.01
N ARG A 438 -11.00 -35.45 5.25
CA ARG A 438 -11.23 -34.42 4.21
C ARG A 438 -10.13 -33.38 4.20
N THR A 439 -9.77 -32.91 3.02
CA THR A 439 -8.76 -31.88 2.83
C THR A 439 -9.33 -30.71 2.05
N LEU A 440 -9.20 -29.51 2.58
CA LEU A 440 -9.53 -28.24 1.92
C LEU A 440 -8.24 -27.50 1.59
N LEU A 441 -8.03 -27.28 0.32
CA LEU A 441 -6.97 -26.41 -0.19
C LEU A 441 -7.54 -25.00 -0.32
N LEU A 442 -6.78 -23.99 0.08
CA LEU A 442 -7.21 -22.59 0.04
C LEU A 442 -6.18 -21.75 -0.69
N ALA A 443 -6.66 -21.02 -1.66
CA ALA A 443 -5.93 -19.98 -2.37
C ALA A 443 -6.25 -18.60 -1.76
N GLU A 444 -5.34 -17.65 -1.90
CA GLU A 444 -5.51 -16.27 -1.41
C GLU A 444 -6.48 -15.46 -2.29
N SER A 445 -6.59 -15.80 -3.59
CA SER A 445 -7.47 -15.11 -4.53
C SER A 445 -8.10 -16.05 -5.56
N ALA A 446 -9.11 -15.56 -6.29
CA ALA A 446 -9.77 -16.33 -7.35
C ALA A 446 -8.80 -16.74 -8.47
N GLY A 447 -7.92 -15.84 -8.91
CA GLY A 447 -6.92 -16.15 -9.93
C GLY A 447 -5.88 -17.17 -9.47
N ARG A 448 -5.47 -17.11 -8.20
CA ARG A 448 -4.57 -18.10 -7.60
C ARG A 448 -5.25 -19.45 -7.45
N ARG A 449 -6.55 -19.48 -7.10
CA ARG A 449 -7.36 -20.69 -7.06
C ARG A 449 -7.35 -21.40 -8.42
N GLU A 450 -7.56 -20.69 -9.53
CA GLU A 450 -7.53 -21.26 -10.87
C GLU A 450 -6.15 -21.80 -11.23
N THR A 451 -5.09 -21.05 -10.92
CA THR A 451 -3.71 -21.51 -11.14
C THR A 451 -3.42 -22.78 -10.37
N LEU A 452 -3.85 -22.85 -9.10
CA LEU A 452 -3.70 -24.04 -8.27
C LEU A 452 -4.56 -25.19 -8.77
N GLN A 453 -5.79 -24.93 -9.20
CA GLN A 453 -6.70 -25.93 -9.80
C GLN A 453 -6.10 -26.56 -11.06
N GLN A 454 -5.55 -25.74 -11.95
CA GLN A 454 -4.88 -26.23 -13.15
C GLN A 454 -3.69 -27.14 -12.80
N LEU A 455 -2.82 -26.70 -11.88
CA LEU A 455 -1.68 -27.50 -11.42
C LEU A 455 -2.14 -28.85 -10.83
N LEU A 456 -3.18 -28.86 -10.01
CA LEU A 456 -3.73 -30.06 -9.42
C LEU A 456 -4.28 -31.01 -10.48
N LEU A 457 -5.02 -30.51 -11.45
CA LEU A 457 -5.60 -31.30 -12.57
C LEU A 457 -4.52 -31.92 -13.46
N GLU A 458 -3.48 -31.14 -13.81
CA GLU A 458 -2.34 -31.63 -14.62
C GLU A 458 -1.61 -32.81 -13.96
N HIS A 459 -1.60 -32.84 -12.63
CA HIS A 459 -0.99 -33.92 -11.84
C HIS A 459 -1.98 -34.93 -11.29
N GLY A 460 -3.21 -34.99 -11.82
CA GLY A 460 -4.20 -36.04 -11.52
C GLY A 460 -4.99 -35.87 -10.23
N LEU A 461 -4.94 -34.71 -9.59
CA LEU A 461 -5.79 -34.37 -8.46
C LEU A 461 -7.00 -33.56 -8.94
N LYS A 462 -8.21 -33.97 -8.57
CA LYS A 462 -9.47 -33.33 -8.97
C LYS A 462 -10.18 -32.78 -7.74
N PRO A 463 -9.88 -31.55 -7.28
CA PRO A 463 -10.59 -30.95 -6.16
C PRO A 463 -12.00 -30.52 -6.56
N ALA A 464 -12.96 -30.67 -5.65
CA ALA A 464 -14.28 -30.06 -5.79
C ALA A 464 -14.18 -28.57 -5.45
N ALA A 465 -14.92 -27.71 -6.15
CA ALA A 465 -15.00 -26.31 -5.79
C ALA A 465 -15.76 -26.12 -4.48
N SER A 466 -15.26 -25.26 -3.59
CA SER A 466 -15.95 -24.87 -2.36
C SER A 466 -16.06 -23.35 -2.29
N ALA A 467 -17.29 -22.85 -2.13
CA ALA A 467 -17.56 -21.42 -2.06
C ALA A 467 -17.11 -20.84 -0.70
N ASP A 468 -17.37 -21.58 0.38
CA ASP A 468 -17.06 -21.21 1.75
C ASP A 468 -16.80 -22.41 2.64
N PHE A 469 -16.52 -22.17 3.90
CA PHE A 469 -16.27 -23.23 4.90
C PHE A 469 -17.52 -24.09 5.18
N ALA A 470 -18.71 -23.49 5.18
CA ALA A 470 -19.96 -24.20 5.43
C ALA A 470 -20.29 -25.14 4.27
N ALA A 471 -20.13 -24.71 3.02
CA ALA A 471 -20.29 -25.54 1.84
C ALA A 471 -19.29 -26.73 1.81
N PHE A 472 -18.05 -26.50 2.24
CA PHE A 472 -17.08 -27.56 2.39
C PHE A 472 -17.53 -28.59 3.45
N LEU A 473 -17.95 -28.14 4.63
CA LEU A 473 -18.39 -29.04 5.70
C LEU A 473 -19.68 -29.83 5.34
N GLY A 474 -20.59 -29.19 4.61
CA GLY A 474 -21.84 -29.81 4.14
C GLY A 474 -21.70 -30.78 2.95
N GLY A 475 -20.58 -30.74 2.24
CA GLY A 475 -20.29 -31.63 1.11
C GLY A 475 -19.58 -32.91 1.55
N ASP A 476 -19.45 -33.90 0.63
CA ASP A 476 -18.78 -35.18 0.87
C ASP A 476 -17.42 -35.33 0.15
N ALA A 477 -16.97 -34.29 -0.55
CA ALA A 477 -15.74 -34.36 -1.33
C ALA A 477 -14.51 -34.56 -0.44
N PRO A 478 -13.65 -35.56 -0.73
CA PRO A 478 -12.45 -35.82 0.07
C PRO A 478 -11.40 -34.73 -0.11
N LEU A 479 -11.39 -34.05 -1.26
CA LEU A 479 -10.51 -32.94 -1.60
C LEU A 479 -11.35 -31.81 -2.19
N ALA A 480 -11.22 -30.62 -1.62
CA ALA A 480 -11.87 -29.40 -2.12
C ALA A 480 -10.86 -28.26 -2.27
N LEU A 481 -11.21 -27.28 -3.09
CA LEU A 481 -10.43 -26.06 -3.33
C LEU A 481 -11.35 -24.85 -3.22
N GLY A 482 -10.94 -23.88 -2.40
CA GLY A 482 -11.66 -22.62 -2.15
C GLY A 482 -10.74 -21.41 -2.12
N VAL A 483 -11.31 -20.26 -1.76
CA VAL A 483 -10.60 -19.00 -1.50
C VAL A 483 -10.85 -18.57 -0.07
N ALA A 484 -9.81 -18.16 0.65
CA ALA A 484 -9.93 -17.70 2.03
C ALA A 484 -8.76 -16.78 2.41
N PRO A 485 -8.98 -15.85 3.36
CA PRO A 485 -7.93 -14.97 3.88
C PRO A 485 -7.10 -15.64 4.99
N LEU A 486 -6.95 -16.96 4.99
CA LEU A 486 -6.23 -17.68 6.06
C LEU A 486 -4.72 -17.63 5.84
N GLN A 487 -4.00 -17.21 6.87
CA GLN A 487 -2.54 -17.07 6.80
C GLN A 487 -1.82 -18.42 6.83
N SER A 488 -2.31 -19.40 7.57
CA SER A 488 -1.66 -20.72 7.69
C SER A 488 -2.65 -21.86 7.91
N GLY A 489 -2.34 -23.00 7.30
CA GLY A 489 -3.12 -24.21 7.38
C GLY A 489 -3.00 -24.92 8.75
N PHE A 490 -3.88 -25.89 8.97
CA PHE A 490 -3.90 -26.72 10.17
C PHE A 490 -4.57 -28.07 9.93
N CYS A 491 -4.26 -29.02 10.79
CA CYS A 491 -4.88 -30.35 10.80
C CYS A 491 -5.70 -30.55 12.07
N LEU A 492 -6.96 -30.93 11.89
CA LEU A 492 -7.85 -31.45 12.94
C LEU A 492 -8.09 -32.93 12.73
N ASP A 493 -8.69 -33.59 13.73
CA ASP A 493 -9.16 -34.94 13.51
C ASP A 493 -10.31 -34.95 12.48
N GLY A 494 -10.14 -35.71 11.40
CA GLY A 494 -11.09 -35.79 10.28
C GLY A 494 -10.94 -34.68 9.21
N LEU A 495 -10.22 -33.60 9.45
CA LEU A 495 -10.13 -32.43 8.53
C LEU A 495 -8.71 -31.89 8.45
N ALA A 496 -8.27 -31.47 7.24
CA ALA A 496 -7.09 -30.65 7.05
C ALA A 496 -7.44 -29.44 6.20
N ILE A 497 -6.92 -28.29 6.59
CA ILE A 497 -6.92 -27.05 5.80
C ILE A 497 -5.47 -26.74 5.44
N ILE A 498 -5.19 -26.56 4.17
CA ILE A 498 -3.87 -26.26 3.64
C ILE A 498 -3.98 -24.97 2.86
N THR A 499 -3.14 -24.00 3.17
CA THR A 499 -3.08 -22.73 2.45
C THR A 499 -1.88 -22.70 1.48
N GLU A 500 -1.75 -21.66 0.70
CA GLU A 500 -0.60 -21.48 -0.17
C GLU A 500 0.72 -21.39 0.60
N THR A 501 0.68 -21.00 1.85
CA THR A 501 1.86 -20.92 2.71
C THR A 501 2.55 -22.26 2.87
N GLU A 502 1.80 -23.36 3.02
CA GLU A 502 2.35 -24.71 3.14
C GLU A 502 2.72 -25.32 1.78
N LEU A 503 1.99 -24.95 0.72
CA LEU A 503 2.27 -25.44 -0.63
C LEU A 503 3.53 -24.83 -1.24
N TYR A 504 3.87 -23.58 -0.89
CA TYR A 504 5.01 -22.88 -1.45
C TYR A 504 6.13 -22.60 -0.42
N ALA A 505 6.14 -23.31 0.69
CA ALA A 505 7.19 -23.25 1.70
C ALA A 505 8.56 -23.64 1.11
N GLY A 506 9.51 -22.71 1.06
CA GLY A 506 10.89 -22.99 0.64
C GLY A 506 11.62 -23.81 1.70
N SER A 507 12.19 -24.97 1.32
CA SER A 507 13.05 -25.76 2.22
C SER A 507 14.30 -24.96 2.64
N PRO A 508 14.67 -24.92 3.93
CA PRO A 508 15.88 -24.25 4.36
C PRO A 508 17.10 -25.05 3.92
N ASN A 509 17.75 -24.61 2.85
CA ASN A 509 18.96 -25.26 2.36
C ASN A 509 20.19 -24.76 3.15
N ARG A 510 20.74 -25.64 3.95
CA ARG A 510 21.89 -25.51 4.85
C ARG A 510 23.23 -25.63 4.09
N ARG A 511 23.42 -24.91 2.98
CA ARG A 511 24.73 -24.89 2.27
C ARG A 511 24.91 -23.58 1.50
N SER A 512 25.40 -22.54 2.14
CA SER A 512 26.16 -21.46 1.48
C SER A 512 26.86 -20.58 2.51
N ARG A 513 27.87 -21.12 3.18
CA ARG A 513 28.81 -20.36 4.05
C ARG A 513 30.24 -20.34 3.55
N GLN A 514 30.47 -20.63 2.28
CA GLN A 514 31.84 -20.77 1.76
C GLN A 514 32.10 -20.23 0.37
N ASN A 515 31.57 -19.05 -0.02
CA ASN A 515 32.04 -18.42 -1.28
C ASN A 515 31.92 -16.89 -1.32
N ALA A 516 32.03 -16.22 -0.17
CA ALA A 516 32.04 -14.75 -0.11
C ALA A 516 33.43 -14.15 0.06
N GLN A 517 34.44 -14.73 -0.63
CA GLN A 517 35.78 -14.13 -0.73
C GLN A 517 36.27 -14.21 -2.14
N ARG A 518 35.86 -13.34 -3.00
CA ARG A 518 36.58 -12.84 -4.19
C ARG A 518 35.69 -11.92 -5.02
N ARG A 519 35.90 -10.65 -4.87
CA ARG A 519 36.12 -9.64 -5.92
C ARG A 519 35.62 -8.28 -5.46
N ALA A 520 36.55 -7.58 -4.86
CA ALA A 520 36.52 -6.14 -4.78
C ALA A 520 36.95 -5.58 -6.15
N SER A 521 36.31 -4.50 -6.49
CA SER A 521 36.75 -3.47 -7.44
C SER A 521 35.71 -3.09 -8.45
N MET A 522 35.06 -2.00 -8.20
CA MET A 522 35.06 -0.80 -9.08
C MET A 522 34.13 0.26 -8.50
N ASP A 523 34.77 1.13 -7.75
CA ASP A 523 34.24 2.44 -7.41
C ASP A 523 34.48 3.39 -8.59
N ASN A 524 33.47 4.17 -8.93
CA ASN A 524 33.61 5.59 -9.24
C ASN A 524 32.41 6.06 -10.06
N TRP A 525 31.42 6.68 -9.43
CA TRP A 525 30.54 7.58 -10.17
C TRP A 525 30.01 8.73 -9.30
N LEU A 526 30.24 9.92 -9.79
CA LEU A 526 29.59 11.21 -9.54
C LEU A 526 30.10 12.07 -8.37
N ARG A 527 30.93 13.00 -8.78
CA ARG A 527 31.22 14.19 -7.99
C ARG A 527 30.88 15.45 -8.76
N ASP A 528 30.10 16.29 -8.14
CA ASP A 528 29.66 17.61 -8.59
C ASP A 528 30.83 18.57 -8.83
N LEU A 529 30.59 19.69 -9.57
CA LEU A 529 31.58 20.75 -9.85
C LEU A 529 32.25 21.34 -8.60
N THR A 530 31.61 21.21 -7.44
CA THR A 530 32.17 21.62 -6.14
C THR A 530 33.30 20.73 -5.63
N GLU A 531 33.53 19.55 -6.24
CA GLU A 531 34.59 18.61 -5.92
C GLU A 531 35.66 18.50 -7.04
N LEU A 532 35.74 19.46 -7.96
CA LEU A 532 36.81 19.48 -8.97
C LEU A 532 38.17 19.52 -8.29
N LYS A 533 38.95 18.47 -8.56
CA LYS A 533 40.35 18.41 -8.13
C LYS A 533 41.24 18.99 -9.21
N VAL A 534 42.35 19.60 -8.80
CA VAL A 534 43.37 20.03 -9.73
C VAL A 534 43.84 18.84 -10.59
N GLY A 535 43.71 18.98 -11.90
CA GLY A 535 43.98 17.93 -12.89
C GLY A 535 42.73 17.26 -13.48
N ASP A 536 41.53 17.50 -12.95
CA ASP A 536 40.31 16.94 -13.51
C ASP A 536 39.97 17.53 -14.89
N PRO A 537 39.53 16.71 -15.84
CA PRO A 537 39.08 17.22 -17.15
C PRO A 537 37.70 17.87 -17.01
N VAL A 538 37.53 19.01 -17.65
CA VAL A 538 36.30 19.79 -17.71
C VAL A 538 35.99 20.17 -19.17
N VAL A 539 34.71 20.38 -19.47
CA VAL A 539 34.27 20.80 -20.81
C VAL A 539 33.80 22.22 -20.79
N HIS A 540 34.42 23.07 -21.55
CA HIS A 540 33.96 24.45 -21.77
C HIS A 540 33.07 24.51 -23.01
N GLU A 541 31.92 25.14 -22.93
CA GLU A 541 30.91 25.21 -24.00
C GLU A 541 31.45 25.66 -25.36
N SER A 542 32.38 26.62 -25.37
CA SER A 542 32.95 27.19 -26.59
C SER A 542 34.33 26.67 -26.96
N HIS A 543 35.04 26.05 -26.01
CA HIS A 543 36.46 25.68 -26.18
C HIS A 543 36.73 24.18 -26.03
N GLY A 544 35.74 23.39 -25.61
CA GLY A 544 35.84 21.96 -25.49
C GLY A 544 36.57 21.50 -24.23
N ILE A 545 37.23 20.33 -24.29
CA ILE A 545 37.80 19.64 -23.13
C ILE A 545 39.15 20.25 -22.77
N GLY A 546 39.26 20.73 -21.51
CA GLY A 546 40.46 21.18 -20.85
C GLY A 546 40.63 20.57 -19.48
N ARG A 547 41.76 20.76 -18.76
CA ARG A 547 41.97 20.31 -17.38
C ARG A 547 41.88 21.47 -16.43
N TYR A 548 41.16 21.30 -15.35
CA TYR A 548 41.07 22.26 -14.24
C TYR A 548 42.36 22.27 -13.42
N MET A 549 42.97 23.42 -13.24
CA MET A 549 44.25 23.59 -12.54
C MET A 549 44.13 24.36 -11.22
N GLY A 550 42.97 24.86 -10.88
CA GLY A 550 42.73 25.60 -9.65
C GLY A 550 42.06 26.94 -9.84
N LEU A 551 41.84 27.66 -8.77
CA LEU A 551 41.32 29.03 -8.72
C LEU A 551 42.49 30.01 -8.59
N LEU A 552 42.42 31.07 -9.35
CA LEU A 552 43.39 32.19 -9.37
C LEU A 552 42.67 33.49 -9.17
N HIS A 553 43.24 34.38 -8.36
CA HIS A 553 42.78 35.76 -8.24
C HIS A 553 43.60 36.64 -9.20
N LEU A 554 42.92 37.30 -10.09
CA LEU A 554 43.54 38.23 -11.05
C LEU A 554 42.86 39.60 -10.97
N ASP A 555 43.64 40.65 -10.79
CA ASP A 555 43.17 42.03 -10.91
C ASP A 555 43.38 42.51 -12.36
N LEU A 556 42.27 42.59 -13.10
CA LEU A 556 42.25 43.06 -14.49
C LEU A 556 41.94 44.56 -14.60
N GLY A 557 42.01 45.32 -13.50
CA GLY A 557 41.76 46.75 -13.47
C GLY A 557 40.34 47.15 -13.01
N GLU A 558 39.47 46.17 -12.68
CA GLU A 558 38.13 46.39 -12.16
C GLU A 558 37.94 45.81 -10.73
N GLY A 559 39.05 45.45 -10.06
CA GLY A 559 39.07 44.79 -8.75
C GLY A 559 39.44 43.30 -8.79
N ASP A 560 39.79 42.76 -7.61
CA ASP A 560 40.25 41.37 -7.45
C ASP A 560 39.10 40.38 -7.79
N THR A 561 39.21 39.70 -8.91
CA THR A 561 38.22 38.76 -9.44
C THR A 561 38.80 37.34 -9.47
N GLU A 562 38.01 36.37 -9.07
CA GLU A 562 38.38 34.96 -9.02
C GLU A 562 38.10 34.24 -10.34
N PHE A 563 39.13 33.53 -10.89
CA PHE A 563 39.06 32.81 -12.16
C PHE A 563 39.42 31.33 -11.99
N LEU A 564 38.78 30.45 -12.76
CA LEU A 564 39.24 29.09 -12.97
C LEU A 564 40.33 29.05 -14.02
N GLU A 565 41.46 28.43 -13.71
CA GLU A 565 42.51 28.15 -14.66
C GLU A 565 42.27 26.81 -15.35
N LEU A 566 42.10 26.80 -16.66
CA LEU A 566 41.93 25.61 -17.48
C LEU A 566 43.09 25.43 -18.41
N HIS A 567 43.72 24.22 -18.38
CA HIS A 567 44.79 23.88 -19.30
C HIS A 567 44.26 23.03 -20.45
N TYR A 568 44.65 23.44 -21.67
CA TYR A 568 44.31 22.78 -22.92
C TYR A 568 45.54 22.11 -23.56
N ALA A 569 45.37 21.42 -24.69
CA ALA A 569 46.50 20.84 -25.42
C ALA A 569 47.51 21.93 -25.81
N ASN A 570 48.79 21.55 -25.90
CA ASN A 570 49.93 22.46 -26.18
C ASN A 570 50.17 23.51 -25.08
N GLU A 571 49.88 23.17 -23.81
CA GLU A 571 50.05 24.03 -22.64
C GLU A 571 49.31 25.38 -22.72
N ALA A 572 48.31 25.50 -23.59
CA ALA A 572 47.47 26.67 -23.70
C ALA A 572 46.59 26.81 -22.45
N LYS A 573 46.46 28.02 -21.90
CA LYS A 573 45.71 28.33 -20.71
C LYS A 573 44.48 29.16 -21.05
N LEU A 574 43.35 28.88 -20.40
CA LEU A 574 42.14 29.70 -20.45
C LEU A 574 41.71 30.04 -19.01
N TYR A 575 41.41 31.31 -18.81
CA TYR A 575 40.92 31.79 -17.53
C TYR A 575 39.43 32.12 -17.66
N VAL A 576 38.59 31.43 -16.83
CA VAL A 576 37.15 31.60 -16.84
C VAL A 576 36.72 32.22 -15.52
N PRO A 577 36.06 33.41 -15.54
CA PRO A 577 35.58 34.04 -14.32
C PRO A 577 34.61 33.12 -13.56
N VAL A 578 34.68 33.12 -12.25
CA VAL A 578 33.75 32.31 -11.41
C VAL A 578 32.29 32.73 -11.67
N SER A 579 32.02 33.95 -12.05
CA SER A 579 30.69 34.43 -12.46
C SER A 579 30.12 33.71 -13.71
N GLN A 580 31.01 33.09 -14.52
CA GLN A 580 30.66 32.37 -15.75
C GLN A 580 30.80 30.85 -15.61
N LEU A 581 30.74 30.29 -14.40
CA LEU A 581 30.84 28.87 -14.17
C LEU A 581 29.82 28.03 -14.93
N HIS A 582 28.71 28.60 -15.34
CA HIS A 582 27.67 27.95 -16.14
C HIS A 582 28.15 27.50 -17.55
N VAL A 583 29.27 28.06 -18.08
CA VAL A 583 29.82 27.61 -19.35
C VAL A 583 30.76 26.42 -19.24
N ILE A 584 31.00 25.94 -18.03
CA ILE A 584 31.87 24.79 -17.73
C ILE A 584 31.04 23.64 -17.21
N SER A 585 31.20 22.47 -17.80
CA SER A 585 30.64 21.20 -17.30
C SER A 585 31.75 20.20 -17.06
N ARG A 586 31.46 19.22 -16.24
CA ARG A 586 32.40 18.13 -15.95
C ARG A 586 32.52 17.21 -17.15
N TYR A 587 33.74 16.70 -17.41
CA TYR A 587 33.94 15.67 -18.42
C TYR A 587 33.42 14.33 -17.90
N SER A 588 32.52 13.70 -18.66
CA SER A 588 31.82 12.46 -18.29
C SER A 588 32.32 11.21 -19.03
N GLY A 589 33.51 11.27 -19.64
CA GLY A 589 34.12 10.12 -20.32
C GLY A 589 34.69 9.08 -19.34
N ASN A 590 34.79 7.83 -19.77
CA ASN A 590 35.11 6.66 -18.92
C ASN A 590 36.53 6.66 -18.30
N GLU A 591 37.47 7.49 -18.78
CA GLU A 591 38.85 7.58 -18.23
C GLU A 591 39.26 9.06 -18.12
N PRO A 592 39.12 9.68 -16.93
CA PRO A 592 39.48 11.08 -16.71
C PRO A 592 40.94 11.40 -17.06
N ASP A 593 41.85 10.45 -16.80
CA ASP A 593 43.28 10.62 -17.08
C ASP A 593 43.64 10.55 -18.58
N ALA A 594 42.82 9.85 -19.37
CA ALA A 594 42.96 9.72 -20.81
C ALA A 594 42.05 10.70 -21.62
N ALA A 595 41.46 11.67 -20.97
CA ALA A 595 40.56 12.65 -21.63
C ALA A 595 41.28 13.39 -22.78
N PRO A 596 40.72 13.40 -24.01
CA PRO A 596 41.33 14.05 -25.15
C PRO A 596 41.24 15.58 -25.03
N LEU A 597 42.34 16.25 -24.69
CA LEU A 597 42.38 17.69 -24.56
C LEU A 597 42.28 18.35 -25.95
N HIS A 598 41.39 19.32 -26.05
CA HIS A 598 41.28 20.12 -27.29
C HIS A 598 42.34 21.20 -27.37
N SER A 599 42.70 21.61 -28.59
CA SER A 599 43.57 22.76 -28.82
C SER A 599 42.74 24.01 -29.01
N LEU A 600 43.05 25.07 -28.25
CA LEU A 600 42.35 26.36 -28.35
C LEU A 600 42.51 26.94 -29.81
N GLY A 601 41.39 27.34 -30.41
CA GLY A 601 41.37 27.93 -31.76
C GLY A 601 41.50 26.92 -32.91
N SER A 602 41.55 25.60 -32.67
CA SER A 602 41.72 24.58 -33.72
C SER A 602 40.45 24.23 -34.50
N GLY A 603 39.27 24.70 -34.06
CA GLY A 603 37.97 24.34 -34.64
C GLY A 603 37.58 22.85 -34.45
N GLN A 604 38.33 22.09 -33.65
CA GLN A 604 38.02 20.66 -33.37
C GLN A 604 36.73 20.53 -32.58
N TRP A 605 36.52 21.38 -31.60
CA TRP A 605 35.30 21.41 -30.80
C TRP A 605 34.05 21.73 -31.61
N GLU A 606 34.16 22.73 -32.48
CA GLU A 606 33.11 23.13 -33.43
C GLU A 606 32.71 21.97 -34.35
N LYS A 607 33.68 21.16 -34.80
CA LYS A 607 33.44 19.96 -35.61
C LYS A 607 32.76 18.89 -34.80
N ALA A 608 33.16 18.67 -33.52
CA ALA A 608 32.52 17.69 -32.61
C ALA A 608 31.07 18.10 -32.29
N LYS A 609 30.84 19.39 -31.99
CA LYS A 609 29.51 19.96 -31.75
C LYS A 609 28.60 19.83 -32.97
N LYS A 610 29.14 20.10 -34.18
CA LYS A 610 28.40 19.93 -35.45
C LYS A 610 28.05 18.47 -35.71
N LYS A 611 28.97 17.54 -35.45
CA LYS A 611 28.71 16.10 -35.57
C LYS A 611 27.65 15.61 -34.58
N ALA A 612 27.67 16.07 -33.32
CA ALA A 612 26.63 15.79 -32.35
C ALA A 612 25.26 16.35 -32.75
N ALA A 613 25.24 17.57 -33.30
CA ALA A 613 24.01 18.18 -33.82
C ALA A 613 23.47 17.43 -35.05
N GLU A 614 24.35 16.90 -35.91
CA GLU A 614 23.97 16.03 -37.02
C GLU A 614 23.38 14.71 -36.51
N GLN A 615 23.98 14.04 -35.50
CA GLN A 615 23.44 12.83 -34.88
C GLN A 615 22.07 13.06 -34.20
N ALA A 616 21.91 14.20 -33.51
CA ALA A 616 20.61 14.54 -32.92
C ALA A 616 19.52 14.75 -33.99
N ARG A 617 19.92 15.38 -35.14
CA ARG A 617 19.04 15.59 -36.30
C ARG A 617 18.69 14.28 -36.99
N ASP A 618 19.65 13.35 -37.10
CA ASP A 618 19.42 12.01 -37.67
C ASP A 618 18.47 11.20 -36.79
N THR A 619 18.62 11.26 -35.47
CA THR A 619 17.70 10.61 -34.53
C THR A 619 16.29 11.19 -34.58
N ALA A 620 16.18 12.54 -34.72
CA ALA A 620 14.88 13.19 -34.91
C ALA A 620 14.24 12.79 -36.25
N ALA A 621 15.04 12.67 -37.32
CA ALA A 621 14.58 12.23 -38.63
C ALA A 621 14.09 10.76 -38.61
N GLU A 622 14.77 9.87 -37.88
CA GLU A 622 14.32 8.50 -37.68
C GLU A 622 12.96 8.42 -36.96
N LEU A 623 12.79 9.24 -35.88
CA LEU A 623 11.53 9.30 -35.14
C LEU A 623 10.39 9.83 -36.03
N LEU A 624 10.65 10.88 -36.81
CA LEU A 624 9.68 11.43 -37.79
C LEU A 624 9.34 10.42 -38.87
N ALA A 625 10.34 9.66 -39.37
CA ALA A 625 10.11 8.59 -40.36
C ALA A 625 9.27 7.46 -39.80
N LEU A 626 9.49 7.07 -38.52
CA LEU A 626 8.68 6.10 -37.83
C LEU A 626 7.24 6.59 -37.66
N TYR A 627 7.06 7.85 -37.27
CA TYR A 627 5.75 8.49 -37.14
C TYR A 627 5.02 8.58 -38.49
N ALA A 628 5.70 9.00 -39.55
CA ALA A 628 5.15 9.04 -40.89
C ALA A 628 4.77 7.66 -41.42
N ALA A 629 5.58 6.62 -41.13
CA ALA A 629 5.29 5.23 -41.47
C ALA A 629 4.04 4.73 -40.74
N ARG A 630 3.85 5.11 -39.48
CA ARG A 630 2.65 4.82 -38.69
C ARG A 630 1.41 5.53 -39.22
N ALA A 631 1.51 6.83 -39.46
CA ALA A 631 0.40 7.64 -39.95
C ALA A 631 -0.11 7.18 -41.34
N ALA A 632 0.75 6.55 -42.12
CA ALA A 632 0.41 5.99 -43.44
C ALA A 632 -0.22 4.60 -43.37
N ARG A 633 -0.21 3.92 -42.22
CA ARG A 633 -0.76 2.56 -42.03
C ARG A 633 -2.19 2.59 -41.50
N GLN A 634 -3.00 1.66 -41.95
CA GLN A 634 -4.30 1.36 -41.32
C GLN A 634 -4.05 0.41 -40.13
N GLY A 635 -4.42 0.83 -38.94
CA GLY A 635 -4.46 0.01 -37.75
C GLY A 635 -5.72 -0.85 -37.69
N HIS A 636 -5.84 -1.65 -36.65
CA HIS A 636 -7.04 -2.39 -36.36
C HIS A 636 -8.02 -1.53 -35.55
N ALA A 637 -9.24 -1.33 -36.02
CA ALA A 637 -10.30 -0.72 -35.23
C ALA A 637 -10.92 -1.79 -34.33
N PHE A 638 -10.69 -1.67 -33.04
CA PHE A 638 -11.23 -2.63 -32.06
C PHE A 638 -12.71 -2.41 -31.85
N ALA A 639 -13.48 -3.48 -31.86
CA ALA A 639 -14.90 -3.48 -31.56
C ALA A 639 -15.17 -4.40 -30.38
N PHE A 640 -15.99 -3.95 -29.46
CA PHE A 640 -16.41 -4.71 -28.27
C PHE A 640 -17.84 -4.34 -27.88
N THR A 641 -18.46 -5.19 -27.06
CA THR A 641 -19.80 -4.96 -26.53
C THR A 641 -19.73 -4.02 -25.33
N GLU A 642 -20.51 -2.93 -25.34
CA GLU A 642 -20.52 -1.94 -24.26
C GLU A 642 -20.87 -2.59 -22.91
N ASN A 643 -21.90 -3.44 -22.86
CA ASN A 643 -22.32 -4.13 -21.64
C ASN A 643 -21.21 -5.01 -21.03
N ASP A 644 -20.43 -5.73 -21.86
CA ASP A 644 -19.33 -6.54 -21.39
C ASP A 644 -18.18 -5.66 -20.85
N TYR A 645 -17.95 -4.53 -21.50
CA TYR A 645 -16.96 -3.57 -21.04
C TYR A 645 -17.37 -2.94 -19.70
N GLU A 646 -18.64 -2.53 -19.53
CA GLU A 646 -19.15 -2.01 -18.26
C GLU A 646 -19.06 -3.04 -17.15
N ALA A 647 -19.44 -4.30 -17.41
CA ALA A 647 -19.30 -5.40 -16.45
C ALA A 647 -17.84 -5.66 -16.06
N PHE A 648 -16.91 -5.54 -17.02
CA PHE A 648 -15.47 -5.60 -16.71
C PHE A 648 -15.02 -4.38 -15.90
N ALA A 649 -15.54 -3.20 -16.21
CA ALA A 649 -15.29 -1.95 -15.52
C ALA A 649 -15.70 -2.02 -14.05
N ASP A 650 -16.91 -2.49 -13.77
CA ASP A 650 -17.47 -2.62 -12.41
C ASP A 650 -16.65 -3.54 -11.51
N GLY A 651 -15.91 -4.48 -12.08
CA GLY A 651 -14.97 -5.32 -11.35
C GLY A 651 -13.72 -4.58 -10.81
N PHE A 652 -13.54 -3.27 -11.01
CA PHE A 652 -12.36 -2.53 -10.53
C PHE A 652 -12.34 -2.36 -9.00
N GLY A 653 -13.44 -2.41 -8.31
CA GLY A 653 -13.51 -2.34 -6.85
C GLY A 653 -13.10 -0.99 -6.23
N PHE A 654 -12.67 -0.01 -7.05
CA PHE A 654 -12.35 1.36 -6.67
C PHE A 654 -13.04 2.31 -7.63
N GLU A 655 -13.26 3.55 -7.20
CA GLU A 655 -13.71 4.61 -8.10
C GLU A 655 -12.54 5.18 -8.89
N GLU A 656 -12.77 5.43 -10.17
CA GLU A 656 -11.78 6.02 -11.07
C GLU A 656 -11.63 7.51 -10.75
N THR A 657 -10.40 8.00 -10.68
CA THR A 657 -10.16 9.45 -10.66
C THR A 657 -10.49 10.06 -12.02
N GLU A 658 -10.78 11.37 -12.07
CA GLU A 658 -11.09 12.08 -13.32
C GLU A 658 -9.98 11.90 -14.36
N ASP A 659 -8.71 11.93 -13.92
CA ASP A 659 -7.55 11.72 -14.79
C ASP A 659 -7.46 10.28 -15.29
N GLN A 660 -7.78 9.28 -14.44
CA GLN A 660 -7.83 7.88 -14.85
C GLN A 660 -8.93 7.66 -15.88
N ALA A 661 -10.14 8.17 -15.62
CA ALA A 661 -11.26 8.08 -16.56
C ALA A 661 -10.92 8.73 -17.90
N THR A 662 -10.30 9.92 -17.89
CA THR A 662 -9.82 10.62 -19.08
C THR A 662 -8.77 9.81 -19.84
N ALA A 663 -7.79 9.24 -19.14
CA ALA A 663 -6.74 8.41 -19.74
C ALA A 663 -7.32 7.12 -20.35
N ILE A 664 -8.24 6.45 -19.66
CA ILE A 664 -8.95 5.27 -20.15
C ILE A 664 -9.75 5.61 -21.41
N ALA A 665 -10.55 6.69 -21.39
CA ALA A 665 -11.34 7.12 -22.52
C ALA A 665 -10.47 7.42 -23.75
N ALA A 666 -9.34 8.13 -23.56
CA ALA A 666 -8.41 8.44 -24.62
C ALA A 666 -7.75 7.19 -25.24
N VAL A 667 -7.37 6.20 -24.41
CA VAL A 667 -6.84 4.92 -24.89
C VAL A 667 -7.88 4.14 -25.71
N ILE A 668 -9.12 4.09 -25.25
CA ILE A 668 -10.21 3.39 -25.95
C ILE A 668 -10.56 4.07 -27.27
N GLU A 669 -10.57 5.40 -27.32
CA GLU A 669 -10.80 6.17 -28.53
C GLU A 669 -9.70 5.93 -29.56
N ASP A 670 -8.44 5.93 -29.14
CA ASP A 670 -7.31 5.57 -30.02
C ASP A 670 -7.49 4.16 -30.60
N MET A 671 -7.82 3.18 -29.77
CA MET A 671 -8.02 1.79 -30.20
C MET A 671 -9.22 1.62 -31.14
N LYS A 672 -10.25 2.45 -31.02
CA LYS A 672 -11.42 2.47 -31.93
C LYS A 672 -11.12 3.21 -33.26
N SER A 673 -10.11 4.08 -33.28
CA SER A 673 -9.85 5.00 -34.39
C SER A 673 -9.41 4.33 -35.70
N GLY A 674 -8.95 3.07 -35.64
CA GLY A 674 -8.36 2.37 -36.80
C GLY A 674 -7.01 2.92 -37.24
N LYS A 675 -6.35 3.70 -36.40
CA LYS A 675 -4.94 4.13 -36.54
C LYS A 675 -4.11 3.41 -35.47
N PRO A 676 -2.88 2.99 -35.79
CA PRO A 676 -2.06 2.33 -34.77
C PRO A 676 -1.78 3.29 -33.58
N MET A 677 -2.20 2.93 -32.40
CA MET A 677 -1.98 3.73 -31.16
C MET A 677 -0.49 3.71 -30.74
N ASP A 678 0.06 4.83 -30.33
CA ASP A 678 1.32 4.93 -29.55
C ASP A 678 1.14 5.93 -28.43
N ARG A 679 0.53 5.48 -27.36
CA ARG A 679 0.21 6.34 -26.23
C ARG A 679 1.11 6.07 -25.05
N LEU A 680 1.61 7.15 -24.43
CA LEU A 680 2.33 7.10 -23.16
C LEU A 680 1.41 7.58 -22.04
N VAL A 681 1.15 6.69 -21.06
CA VAL A 681 0.43 7.02 -19.84
C VAL A 681 1.43 7.25 -18.72
N CYS A 682 1.50 8.47 -18.26
CA CYS A 682 2.37 8.91 -17.18
C CYS A 682 1.57 9.16 -15.91
N GLY A 683 2.07 8.71 -14.76
CA GLY A 683 1.44 8.96 -13.47
C GLY A 683 2.29 8.43 -12.34
N ASP A 684 2.18 9.01 -11.16
CA ASP A 684 2.96 8.59 -10.00
C ASP A 684 2.76 7.12 -9.64
N VAL A 685 3.66 6.59 -8.81
CA VAL A 685 3.58 5.21 -8.32
C VAL A 685 2.28 5.02 -7.53
N GLY A 686 1.49 4.00 -7.91
CA GLY A 686 0.21 3.70 -7.25
C GLY A 686 -0.98 4.54 -7.70
N PHE A 687 -0.87 5.31 -8.81
CA PHE A 687 -1.97 6.11 -9.38
C PHE A 687 -2.84 5.32 -10.37
N GLY A 688 -2.85 4.00 -10.30
CA GLY A 688 -3.77 3.14 -11.04
C GLY A 688 -3.48 3.00 -12.54
N LYS A 689 -2.26 3.29 -13.01
CA LYS A 689 -1.84 3.04 -14.41
C LYS A 689 -2.15 1.63 -14.90
N THR A 690 -2.07 0.65 -14.00
CA THR A 690 -2.38 -0.76 -14.32
C THR A 690 -3.84 -0.96 -14.71
N GLU A 691 -4.79 -0.20 -14.13
CA GLU A 691 -6.20 -0.30 -14.54
C GLU A 691 -6.39 0.18 -15.98
N VAL A 692 -5.73 1.25 -16.40
CA VAL A 692 -5.74 1.70 -17.81
C VAL A 692 -5.26 0.58 -18.73
N ALA A 693 -4.19 -0.14 -18.34
CA ALA A 693 -3.67 -1.28 -19.08
C ALA A 693 -4.68 -2.45 -19.12
N LEU A 694 -5.33 -2.77 -18.01
CA LEU A 694 -6.33 -3.83 -17.92
C LEU A 694 -7.53 -3.55 -18.82
N ARG A 695 -8.03 -2.29 -18.85
CA ARG A 695 -9.12 -1.88 -19.75
C ARG A 695 -8.73 -2.01 -21.22
N ALA A 696 -7.53 -1.56 -21.57
CA ALA A 696 -7.01 -1.71 -22.94
C ALA A 696 -6.83 -3.18 -23.32
N ALA A 697 -6.34 -4.04 -22.42
CA ALA A 697 -6.23 -5.47 -22.63
C ALA A 697 -7.60 -6.11 -22.89
N PHE A 698 -8.61 -5.73 -22.10
CA PHE A 698 -9.97 -6.22 -22.28
C PHE A 698 -10.51 -5.87 -23.66
N VAL A 699 -10.38 -4.61 -24.08
CA VAL A 699 -10.82 -4.15 -25.41
C VAL A 699 -10.11 -4.93 -26.53
N ALA A 700 -8.80 -5.18 -26.39
CA ALA A 700 -8.04 -5.91 -27.38
C ALA A 700 -8.48 -7.39 -27.49
N VAL A 701 -8.67 -8.06 -26.35
CA VAL A 701 -9.11 -9.46 -26.31
C VAL A 701 -10.56 -9.61 -26.78
N ALA A 702 -11.47 -8.73 -26.35
CA ALA A 702 -12.85 -8.68 -26.81
C ALA A 702 -12.92 -8.47 -28.34
N GLY A 703 -12.01 -7.68 -28.91
CA GLY A 703 -11.83 -7.51 -30.35
C GLY A 703 -11.12 -8.68 -31.06
N GLY A 704 -10.91 -9.80 -30.35
CA GLY A 704 -10.32 -11.02 -30.90
C GLY A 704 -8.83 -10.96 -31.19
N LYS A 705 -8.08 -10.03 -30.59
CA LYS A 705 -6.62 -9.87 -30.74
C LYS A 705 -5.86 -10.36 -29.51
N GLN A 706 -4.58 -10.70 -29.73
CA GLN A 706 -3.66 -11.07 -28.67
C GLN A 706 -2.98 -9.83 -28.08
N VAL A 707 -2.66 -9.91 -26.79
CA VAL A 707 -1.99 -8.85 -26.03
C VAL A 707 -0.64 -9.35 -25.51
N ALA A 708 0.41 -8.52 -25.67
CA ALA A 708 1.73 -8.78 -25.08
C ALA A 708 2.05 -7.70 -24.05
N VAL A 709 2.33 -8.10 -22.80
CA VAL A 709 2.69 -7.20 -21.71
C VAL A 709 4.16 -7.40 -21.38
N LEU A 710 4.97 -6.38 -21.59
CA LEU A 710 6.40 -6.40 -21.33
C LEU A 710 6.72 -5.74 -19.99
N CYS A 711 7.44 -6.46 -19.16
CA CYS A 711 7.91 -6.03 -17.85
C CYS A 711 9.45 -6.04 -17.77
N PRO A 712 10.10 -5.08 -17.09
CA PRO A 712 11.57 -5.02 -17.02
C PRO A 712 12.16 -6.12 -16.13
N THR A 713 11.43 -6.62 -15.13
CA THR A 713 11.92 -7.62 -14.18
C THR A 713 10.98 -8.81 -14.08
N THR A 714 11.52 -9.96 -13.66
CA THR A 714 10.75 -11.21 -13.47
C THR A 714 9.70 -11.07 -12.38
N LEU A 715 10.02 -10.35 -11.31
CA LEU A 715 9.11 -10.15 -10.18
C LEU A 715 7.90 -9.28 -10.58
N LEU A 716 8.14 -8.19 -11.31
CA LEU A 716 7.05 -7.36 -11.84
C LEU A 716 6.19 -8.13 -12.84
N CYS A 717 6.79 -9.01 -13.64
CA CYS A 717 6.08 -9.92 -14.53
C CYS A 717 5.14 -10.85 -13.76
N GLU A 718 5.60 -11.44 -12.65
CA GLU A 718 4.76 -12.28 -11.77
C GLU A 718 3.61 -11.46 -11.15
N GLN A 719 3.86 -10.25 -10.67
CA GLN A 719 2.82 -9.37 -10.11
C GLN A 719 1.76 -9.03 -11.16
N HIS A 720 2.15 -8.58 -12.34
CA HIS A 720 1.21 -8.33 -13.43
C HIS A 720 0.44 -9.60 -13.82
N TYR A 721 1.11 -10.75 -13.89
CA TYR A 721 0.44 -12.01 -14.19
C TYR A 721 -0.66 -12.33 -13.19
N GLN A 722 -0.40 -12.19 -11.89
CA GLN A 722 -1.41 -12.40 -10.84
C GLN A 722 -2.55 -11.37 -10.94
N THR A 723 -2.23 -10.09 -11.07
CA THR A 723 -3.23 -9.01 -11.19
C THR A 723 -4.15 -9.24 -12.41
N PHE A 724 -3.57 -9.58 -13.56
CA PHE A 724 -4.36 -9.88 -14.77
C PHE A 724 -5.21 -11.15 -14.58
N LYS A 725 -4.66 -12.20 -13.99
CA LYS A 725 -5.40 -13.43 -13.69
C LYS A 725 -6.58 -13.16 -12.76
N ASP A 726 -6.39 -12.39 -11.71
CA ASP A 726 -7.44 -12.04 -10.75
C ASP A 726 -8.54 -11.22 -11.43
N ARG A 727 -8.15 -10.27 -12.28
CA ARG A 727 -9.08 -9.36 -12.95
C ARG A 727 -9.89 -10.02 -14.08
N PHE A 728 -9.29 -11.00 -14.75
CA PHE A 728 -9.92 -11.76 -15.82
C PHE A 728 -10.48 -13.12 -15.37
N ALA A 729 -10.54 -13.42 -14.06
CA ALA A 729 -10.93 -14.72 -13.53
C ALA A 729 -12.33 -15.17 -14.00
N ASP A 730 -13.26 -14.23 -14.14
CA ASP A 730 -14.64 -14.51 -14.57
C ASP A 730 -14.83 -14.42 -16.10
N TRP A 731 -13.75 -14.22 -16.85
CA TRP A 731 -13.78 -14.06 -18.30
C TRP A 731 -13.10 -15.24 -19.03
N PRO A 732 -13.58 -15.65 -20.20
CA PRO A 732 -12.99 -16.77 -20.94
C PRO A 732 -11.69 -16.37 -21.66
N VAL A 733 -10.69 -15.85 -20.89
CA VAL A 733 -9.43 -15.33 -21.39
C VAL A 733 -8.28 -16.19 -20.90
N GLN A 734 -7.43 -16.66 -21.82
CA GLN A 734 -6.25 -17.44 -21.48
C GLN A 734 -5.03 -16.56 -21.34
N ILE A 735 -4.45 -16.54 -20.12
CA ILE A 735 -3.28 -15.71 -19.78
C ILE A 735 -2.09 -16.61 -19.50
N ALA A 736 -0.95 -16.33 -20.13
CA ALA A 736 0.30 -17.04 -19.90
C ALA A 736 1.41 -16.11 -19.44
N GLU A 737 2.30 -16.64 -18.59
CA GLU A 737 3.52 -15.98 -18.15
C GLU A 737 4.72 -16.59 -18.87
N LEU A 738 5.59 -15.73 -19.46
CA LEU A 738 6.86 -16.12 -20.07
C LEU A 738 8.01 -15.43 -19.33
N SER A 739 8.29 -15.94 -18.16
CA SER A 739 9.41 -15.51 -17.33
C SER A 739 10.40 -16.66 -17.08
N ARG A 740 11.48 -16.38 -16.37
CA ARG A 740 12.44 -17.41 -15.97
C ARG A 740 11.92 -18.36 -14.87
N PHE A 741 10.77 -18.06 -14.29
CA PHE A 741 10.10 -18.95 -13.33
C PHE A 741 9.54 -20.20 -13.98
N LYS A 742 9.27 -20.14 -15.28
CA LYS A 742 8.74 -21.28 -16.03
C LYS A 742 9.86 -22.21 -16.51
N THR A 743 9.57 -23.50 -16.50
CA THR A 743 10.48 -24.50 -17.04
C THR A 743 10.63 -24.35 -18.57
N ALA A 744 11.71 -24.89 -19.13
CA ALA A 744 11.91 -24.86 -20.57
C ALA A 744 10.76 -25.55 -21.33
N LYS A 745 10.16 -26.62 -20.76
CA LYS A 745 9.01 -27.34 -21.32
C LYS A 745 7.73 -26.47 -21.30
N GLU A 746 7.43 -25.84 -20.18
CA GLU A 746 6.29 -24.92 -20.05
C GLU A 746 6.42 -23.73 -21.00
N THR A 747 7.63 -23.16 -21.09
CA THR A 747 7.92 -22.06 -22.01
C THR A 747 7.71 -22.49 -23.46
N ALA A 748 8.22 -23.66 -23.86
CA ALA A 748 8.06 -24.16 -25.22
C ALA A 748 6.58 -24.48 -25.55
N GLN A 749 5.82 -24.95 -24.57
CA GLN A 749 4.40 -25.20 -24.74
C GLN A 749 3.63 -23.88 -24.87
N ALA A 750 3.90 -22.92 -24.03
CA ALA A 750 3.25 -21.60 -24.09
C ALA A 750 3.55 -20.88 -25.42
N MET A 751 4.78 -21.01 -25.96
CA MET A 751 5.12 -20.44 -27.26
C MET A 751 4.30 -21.09 -28.39
N LYS A 752 4.11 -22.41 -28.36
CA LYS A 752 3.25 -23.12 -29.35
C LYS A 752 1.78 -22.71 -29.22
N ASP A 753 1.29 -22.60 -28.00
CA ASP A 753 -0.12 -22.24 -27.78
C ASP A 753 -0.39 -20.76 -28.13
N LEU A 754 0.64 -19.89 -28.00
CA LEU A 754 0.59 -18.50 -28.45
C LEU A 754 0.55 -18.42 -29.99
N GLU A 755 1.42 -19.18 -30.70
CA GLU A 755 1.42 -19.29 -32.16
C GLU A 755 0.13 -19.92 -32.69
N ALA A 756 -0.50 -20.82 -31.93
CA ALA A 756 -1.79 -21.43 -32.27
C ALA A 756 -3.02 -20.57 -31.92
N GLY A 757 -2.84 -19.35 -31.38
CA GLY A 757 -3.91 -18.45 -31.02
C GLY A 757 -4.74 -18.88 -29.81
N LYS A 758 -4.26 -19.82 -28.96
CA LYS A 758 -4.95 -20.29 -27.76
C LYS A 758 -4.72 -19.40 -26.53
N ILE A 759 -3.64 -18.64 -26.54
CA ILE A 759 -3.32 -17.67 -25.47
C ILE A 759 -3.72 -16.30 -25.97
N ASP A 760 -4.52 -15.60 -25.17
CA ASP A 760 -5.02 -14.25 -25.49
C ASP A 760 -4.10 -13.18 -24.95
N ILE A 761 -3.57 -13.36 -23.74
CA ILE A 761 -2.65 -12.40 -23.09
C ILE A 761 -1.37 -13.13 -22.67
N VAL A 762 -0.23 -12.59 -23.08
CA VAL A 762 1.07 -13.08 -22.64
C VAL A 762 1.82 -11.98 -21.89
N ILE A 763 2.28 -12.31 -20.68
CA ILE A 763 3.03 -11.39 -19.82
C ILE A 763 4.46 -11.92 -19.67
N GLY A 764 5.44 -11.09 -19.94
CA GLY A 764 6.82 -11.56 -19.92
C GLY A 764 7.87 -10.45 -19.89
N THR A 765 9.11 -10.88 -19.72
CA THR A 765 10.26 -9.99 -19.77
C THR A 765 10.73 -9.81 -21.22
N HIS A 766 11.93 -9.24 -21.42
CA HIS A 766 12.55 -9.05 -22.74
C HIS A 766 12.55 -10.30 -23.64
N LYS A 767 12.28 -11.48 -23.11
CA LYS A 767 12.15 -12.72 -23.89
C LYS A 767 11.03 -12.64 -24.92
N LEU A 768 9.97 -11.85 -24.66
CA LEU A 768 8.89 -11.59 -25.61
C LEU A 768 9.35 -10.88 -26.90
N LEU A 769 10.50 -10.22 -26.85
CA LEU A 769 11.09 -9.51 -27.99
C LEU A 769 12.02 -10.39 -28.84
N SER A 770 12.17 -11.68 -28.49
CA SER A 770 13.01 -12.59 -29.25
C SER A 770 12.38 -12.91 -30.61
N LYS A 771 13.22 -13.13 -31.62
CA LYS A 771 12.77 -13.53 -32.99
C LYS A 771 12.08 -14.90 -33.03
N GLU A 772 12.18 -15.67 -31.96
CA GLU A 772 11.55 -16.99 -31.82
C GLU A 772 10.06 -16.88 -31.43
N MET A 773 9.67 -15.71 -30.91
CA MET A 773 8.29 -15.44 -30.53
C MET A 773 7.44 -15.14 -31.75
N LYS A 774 6.38 -15.93 -31.93
CA LYS A 774 5.41 -15.77 -33.00
C LYS A 774 4.02 -15.62 -32.39
N PHE A 775 3.30 -14.66 -32.88
CA PHE A 775 1.91 -14.38 -32.52
C PHE A 775 1.01 -14.66 -33.69
N ASP A 776 -0.16 -15.25 -33.45
CA ASP A 776 -1.16 -15.47 -34.48
C ASP A 776 -1.88 -14.16 -34.87
N ARG A 777 -2.28 -13.38 -33.87
CA ARG A 777 -3.13 -12.19 -34.04
C ARG A 777 -2.78 -11.05 -33.06
N LEU A 778 -1.49 -10.74 -32.86
CA LEU A 778 -1.06 -9.66 -31.99
C LEU A 778 -1.70 -8.33 -32.40
N GLY A 779 -2.39 -7.66 -31.47
CA GLY A 779 -3.03 -6.37 -31.70
C GLY A 779 -2.55 -5.28 -30.76
N LEU A 780 -2.13 -5.63 -29.55
CA LEU A 780 -1.71 -4.67 -28.53
C LEU A 780 -0.43 -5.10 -27.83
N VAL A 781 0.52 -4.17 -27.71
CA VAL A 781 1.74 -4.32 -26.92
C VAL A 781 1.71 -3.30 -25.79
N MET A 782 1.80 -3.77 -24.57
CA MET A 782 1.92 -2.93 -23.40
C MET A 782 3.35 -2.98 -22.89
N ILE A 783 3.90 -1.84 -22.49
CA ILE A 783 5.28 -1.72 -22.03
C ILE A 783 5.25 -0.99 -20.69
N ASP A 784 5.64 -1.68 -19.63
CA ASP A 784 5.80 -1.04 -18.32
C ASP A 784 7.24 -0.61 -18.11
N GLU A 785 7.45 0.63 -17.68
CA GLU A 785 8.77 1.24 -17.39
C GLU A 785 9.77 1.09 -18.55
N GLU A 786 9.41 1.57 -19.74
CA GLU A 786 10.21 1.45 -20.97
C GLU A 786 11.67 1.91 -20.81
N HIS A 787 11.94 2.90 -19.97
CA HIS A 787 13.28 3.42 -19.74
C HIS A 787 14.26 2.38 -19.15
N ARG A 788 13.75 1.31 -18.57
CA ARG A 788 14.53 0.20 -17.99
C ARG A 788 15.01 -0.83 -19.01
N PHE A 789 14.57 -0.75 -20.26
CA PHE A 789 15.00 -1.68 -21.31
C PHE A 789 16.30 -1.22 -21.98
N GLY A 790 17.20 -2.16 -22.25
CA GLY A 790 18.47 -1.91 -22.91
C GLY A 790 18.33 -1.52 -24.40
N VAL A 791 19.40 -0.98 -25.00
CA VAL A 791 19.41 -0.45 -26.37
C VAL A 791 18.85 -1.43 -27.41
N ARG A 792 19.31 -2.69 -27.40
CA ARG A 792 18.84 -3.73 -28.36
C ARG A 792 17.35 -4.05 -28.18
N GLN A 793 16.86 -3.98 -26.97
CA GLN A 793 15.45 -4.21 -26.66
C GLN A 793 14.60 -3.04 -27.15
N LYS A 794 15.09 -1.80 -26.99
CA LYS A 794 14.44 -0.60 -27.51
C LYS A 794 14.36 -0.61 -29.05
N GLU A 795 15.39 -1.10 -29.74
CA GLU A 795 15.35 -1.28 -31.20
C GLU A 795 14.30 -2.32 -31.63
N ALA A 796 14.19 -3.45 -30.93
CA ALA A 796 13.15 -4.44 -31.21
C ALA A 796 11.74 -3.86 -30.95
N LEU A 797 11.58 -3.05 -29.89
CA LEU A 797 10.34 -2.33 -29.60
C LEU A 797 9.98 -1.31 -30.68
N LYS A 798 10.96 -0.59 -31.25
CA LYS A 798 10.73 0.32 -32.38
C LYS A 798 10.11 -0.38 -33.58
N ALA A 799 10.58 -1.59 -33.89
CA ALA A 799 10.02 -2.39 -34.98
C ALA A 799 8.56 -2.81 -34.73
N LEU A 800 8.25 -3.25 -33.50
CA LEU A 800 6.87 -3.62 -33.11
C LEU A 800 5.91 -2.41 -33.13
N ARG A 801 6.38 -1.23 -32.71
CA ARG A 801 5.58 0.02 -32.75
C ARG A 801 5.05 0.38 -34.13
N ALA A 802 5.71 -0.02 -35.17
CA ALA A 802 5.27 0.28 -36.53
C ALA A 802 4.10 -0.59 -36.99
N GLU A 803 3.76 -1.68 -36.29
CA GLU A 803 2.85 -2.72 -36.77
C GLU A 803 1.60 -2.89 -35.93
N VAL A 804 1.65 -2.62 -34.61
CA VAL A 804 0.60 -2.85 -33.66
C VAL A 804 0.35 -1.64 -32.76
N ASP A 805 -0.77 -1.64 -32.05
CA ASP A 805 -1.04 -0.65 -31.02
C ASP A 805 -0.06 -0.81 -29.85
N VAL A 806 0.48 0.32 -29.37
CA VAL A 806 1.43 0.34 -28.27
C VAL A 806 0.95 1.26 -27.17
N LEU A 807 0.83 0.71 -25.97
CA LEU A 807 0.55 1.43 -24.73
C LEU A 807 1.76 1.36 -23.81
N THR A 808 2.36 2.49 -23.50
CA THR A 808 3.49 2.56 -22.60
C THR A 808 3.06 3.16 -21.26
N LEU A 809 3.47 2.55 -20.15
CA LEU A 809 3.23 3.03 -18.81
C LEU A 809 4.55 3.50 -18.18
N THR A 810 4.54 4.61 -17.47
CA THR A 810 5.72 5.06 -16.72
C THR A 810 5.34 5.76 -15.43
N ALA A 811 6.12 5.50 -14.37
CA ALA A 811 6.05 6.24 -13.11
C ALA A 811 7.08 7.38 -13.06
N THR A 812 7.91 7.54 -14.09
CA THR A 812 8.85 8.66 -14.16
C THR A 812 8.09 9.91 -14.54
N PRO A 813 8.06 10.95 -13.71
CA PRO A 813 7.38 12.18 -14.03
C PRO A 813 8.10 12.90 -15.18
N ILE A 814 7.34 13.33 -16.18
CA ILE A 814 7.85 14.10 -17.33
C ILE A 814 7.37 15.53 -17.18
N PRO A 815 8.24 16.55 -17.22
CA PRO A 815 7.83 17.95 -17.14
C PRO A 815 6.81 18.30 -18.22
N ARG A 816 5.79 19.11 -17.87
CA ARG A 816 4.68 19.47 -18.77
C ARG A 816 5.18 20.15 -20.05
N THR A 817 6.21 20.95 -19.93
CA THR A 817 6.87 21.59 -21.06
C THR A 817 7.50 20.59 -22.03
N LEU A 818 8.09 19.52 -21.52
CA LEU A 818 8.64 18.44 -22.35
C LEU A 818 7.52 17.59 -22.94
N ALA A 819 6.44 17.34 -22.18
CA ALA A 819 5.25 16.64 -22.69
C ALA A 819 4.61 17.40 -23.85
N MET A 820 4.40 18.71 -23.71
CA MET A 820 3.91 19.59 -24.79
C MET A 820 4.86 19.65 -26.00
N SER A 821 6.18 19.55 -25.78
CA SER A 821 7.17 19.48 -26.86
C SER A 821 7.14 18.17 -27.63
N LEU A 822 6.63 17.12 -27.01
CA LEU A 822 6.43 15.80 -27.62
C LEU A 822 5.04 15.64 -28.25
N GLU A 823 4.13 16.60 -28.01
CA GLU A 823 2.79 16.64 -28.59
C GLU A 823 2.91 16.68 -30.12
N GLY A 824 2.30 15.71 -30.80
CA GLY A 824 2.44 15.51 -32.24
C GLY A 824 3.53 14.52 -32.67
N LEU A 825 4.42 14.08 -31.75
CA LEU A 825 5.34 12.95 -31.96
C LEU A 825 4.87 11.67 -31.29
N ARG A 826 4.10 11.78 -30.21
CA ARG A 826 3.51 10.66 -29.47
C ARG A 826 2.30 11.14 -28.68
N ASP A 827 1.24 10.31 -28.63
CA ASP A 827 0.06 10.60 -27.81
C ASP A 827 0.38 10.43 -26.32
N PHE A 828 -0.21 11.31 -25.49
CA PHE A 828 0.18 11.43 -24.10
C PHE A 828 -1.03 11.58 -23.17
N SER A 829 -1.04 10.85 -22.06
CA SER A 829 -2.02 10.98 -20.99
C SER A 829 -1.33 11.08 -19.63
N VAL A 830 -1.76 12.00 -18.78
CA VAL A 830 -1.20 12.22 -17.44
C VAL A 830 -2.24 11.88 -16.40
N ILE A 831 -1.88 11.06 -15.42
CA ILE A 831 -2.65 10.80 -14.22
C ILE A 831 -1.94 11.52 -13.06
N ALA A 832 -2.40 12.73 -12.75
CA ALA A 832 -1.82 13.58 -11.72
C ALA A 832 -2.59 13.50 -10.40
N THR A 833 -3.86 13.06 -10.43
CA THR A 833 -4.71 12.95 -9.26
C THR A 833 -4.47 11.63 -8.55
N ALA A 834 -4.15 11.70 -7.25
CA ALA A 834 -3.97 10.51 -6.42
C ALA A 834 -5.31 9.78 -6.24
N PRO A 835 -5.31 8.43 -6.21
CA PRO A 835 -6.47 7.68 -5.77
C PRO A 835 -6.83 8.07 -4.33
N GLN A 836 -8.10 8.16 -4.08
CA GLN A 836 -8.66 8.54 -2.79
C GLN A 836 -8.33 7.46 -1.75
N LYS A 837 -8.42 7.77 -0.46
CA LYS A 837 -7.99 6.92 0.67
C LYS A 837 -6.47 6.66 0.75
N ARG A 838 -5.65 7.22 -0.13
CA ARG A 838 -4.21 7.14 -0.01
C ARG A 838 -3.71 8.29 0.85
N LEU A 839 -3.11 7.97 2.00
CA LEU A 839 -2.55 8.96 2.91
C LEU A 839 -1.25 9.54 2.36
N ALA A 840 -1.04 10.84 2.57
CA ALA A 840 0.23 11.49 2.27
C ALA A 840 1.38 10.85 3.06
N ILE A 841 2.53 10.67 2.41
CA ILE A 841 3.71 10.05 3.05
C ILE A 841 4.45 11.11 3.84
N LYS A 842 4.47 11.00 5.18
CA LYS A 842 5.26 11.90 6.03
C LYS A 842 6.74 11.71 5.80
N THR A 843 7.40 12.76 5.31
CA THR A 843 8.81 12.71 4.93
C THR A 843 9.66 13.53 5.88
N PHE A 844 10.70 12.91 6.45
CA PHE A 844 11.63 13.52 7.40
C PHE A 844 13.04 13.47 6.86
N VAL A 845 13.73 14.61 6.90
CA VAL A 845 15.18 14.68 6.71
C VAL A 845 15.80 14.71 8.11
N ALA A 846 16.66 13.74 8.40
CA ALA A 846 17.24 13.59 9.73
C ALA A 846 18.69 13.11 9.66
N LYS A 847 19.50 13.52 10.64
CA LYS A 847 20.85 13.00 10.80
C LYS A 847 20.80 11.50 11.11
N PHE A 848 21.68 10.71 10.49
CA PHE A 848 21.82 9.28 10.79
C PHE A 848 22.09 9.07 12.28
N SER A 849 21.15 8.44 12.97
CA SER A 849 21.19 8.22 14.41
C SER A 849 20.53 6.90 14.76
N ASP A 850 21.17 6.15 15.62
CA ASP A 850 20.69 4.83 16.05
C ASP A 850 19.32 4.94 16.75
N GLY A 851 19.06 6.03 17.47
CA GLY A 851 17.76 6.31 18.10
C GLY A 851 16.63 6.46 17.08
N ILE A 852 16.82 7.28 16.03
CA ILE A 852 15.83 7.52 14.97
C ILE A 852 15.55 6.23 14.22
N ILE A 853 16.59 5.46 13.87
CA ILE A 853 16.44 4.18 13.14
C ILE A 853 15.63 3.20 14.00
N ARG A 854 16.00 3.02 15.27
CA ARG A 854 15.29 2.14 16.20
C ARG A 854 13.83 2.55 16.34
N GLU A 855 13.56 3.84 16.51
CA GLU A 855 12.21 4.36 16.66
C GLU A 855 11.36 4.15 15.40
N ALA A 856 11.89 4.47 14.23
CA ALA A 856 11.19 4.30 12.96
C ALA A 856 10.84 2.82 12.68
N VAL A 857 11.82 1.92 12.92
CA VAL A 857 11.61 0.49 12.72
C VAL A 857 10.61 -0.06 13.73
N LEU A 858 10.75 0.26 15.02
CA LEU A 858 9.82 -0.24 16.06
C LEU A 858 8.40 0.25 15.86
N ARG A 859 8.20 1.50 15.40
CA ARG A 859 6.87 2.04 15.08
C ARG A 859 6.16 1.15 14.06
N GLU A 860 6.88 0.79 13.00
CA GLU A 860 6.32 -0.09 11.96
C GLU A 860 6.07 -1.51 12.46
N LEU A 861 7.06 -2.11 13.15
CA LEU A 861 6.94 -3.49 13.63
C LEU A 861 5.84 -3.66 14.68
N LYS A 862 5.61 -2.66 15.53
CA LYS A 862 4.56 -2.71 16.56
C LYS A 862 3.15 -2.75 15.97
N ARG A 863 2.92 -2.12 14.82
CA ARG A 863 1.64 -2.18 14.11
C ARG A 863 1.52 -3.38 13.15
N GLY A 864 2.51 -4.27 13.14
CA GLY A 864 2.52 -5.46 12.29
C GLY A 864 3.00 -5.20 10.86
N GLY A 865 3.45 -3.99 10.54
CA GLY A 865 3.94 -3.62 9.23
C GLY A 865 5.37 -4.05 8.95
N GLN A 866 5.87 -3.67 7.78
CA GLN A 866 7.19 -3.99 7.28
C GLN A 866 7.98 -2.74 6.92
N VAL A 867 9.31 -2.85 6.96
CA VAL A 867 10.23 -1.73 6.77
C VAL A 867 11.16 -1.99 5.58
N TYR A 868 11.31 -1.00 4.71
CA TYR A 868 12.42 -0.92 3.77
C TYR A 868 13.56 -0.12 4.40
N PHE A 869 14.76 -0.69 4.41
CA PHE A 869 15.98 0.03 4.76
C PHE A 869 16.92 0.05 3.54
N LEU A 870 17.03 1.20 2.91
CA LEU A 870 17.87 1.37 1.72
C LEU A 870 19.30 1.71 2.12
N HIS A 871 20.24 0.89 1.68
CA HIS A 871 21.68 1.08 1.85
C HIS A 871 22.41 0.74 0.55
N ASN A 872 22.74 1.77 -0.23
CA ASN A 872 23.21 1.59 -1.61
C ASN A 872 24.72 1.26 -1.72
N GLU A 873 25.28 0.59 -0.73
CA GLU A 873 26.69 0.14 -0.72
C GLU A 873 26.74 -1.34 -0.41
N VAL A 874 26.96 -2.18 -1.44
CA VAL A 874 26.93 -3.64 -1.30
C VAL A 874 28.05 -4.13 -0.37
N ASP A 875 29.23 -3.51 -0.43
CA ASP A 875 30.41 -3.93 0.36
C ASP A 875 30.19 -3.75 1.88
N THR A 876 29.33 -2.82 2.27
CA THR A 876 29.04 -2.50 3.68
C THR A 876 27.67 -2.97 4.14
N ILE A 877 26.91 -3.65 3.29
CA ILE A 877 25.52 -4.04 3.58
C ILE A 877 25.43 -5.07 4.71
N ASP A 878 26.38 -6.00 4.79
CA ASP A 878 26.44 -6.98 5.87
C ASP A 878 26.78 -6.34 7.21
N ASN A 879 27.67 -5.37 7.25
CA ASN A 879 27.97 -4.58 8.45
C ASN A 879 26.72 -3.79 8.90
N MET A 880 25.97 -3.24 7.95
CA MET A 880 24.72 -2.57 8.24
C MET A 880 23.67 -3.54 8.77
N ARG A 881 23.57 -4.76 8.25
CA ARG A 881 22.69 -5.81 8.76
C ARG A 881 23.01 -6.16 10.21
N GLU A 882 24.31 -6.37 10.54
CA GLU A 882 24.74 -6.66 11.91
C GLU A 882 24.41 -5.51 12.85
N LYS A 883 24.65 -4.27 12.41
CA LYS A 883 24.27 -3.07 13.15
C LYS A 883 22.76 -3.01 13.41
N LEU A 884 21.95 -3.20 12.40
CA LEU A 884 20.48 -3.18 12.53
C LEU A 884 19.99 -4.33 13.42
N GLN A 885 20.58 -5.53 13.32
CA GLN A 885 20.21 -6.66 14.16
C GLN A 885 20.56 -6.42 15.64
N SER A 886 21.66 -5.72 15.94
CA SER A 886 22.00 -5.35 17.30
C SER A 886 21.10 -4.21 17.83
N LEU A 887 20.68 -3.29 16.95
CA LEU A 887 19.89 -2.13 17.29
C LEU A 887 18.41 -2.48 17.50
N VAL A 888 17.88 -3.38 16.67
CA VAL A 888 16.49 -3.86 16.71
C VAL A 888 16.49 -5.39 16.67
N PRO A 889 16.75 -6.06 17.79
CA PRO A 889 16.77 -7.53 17.85
C PRO A 889 15.45 -8.19 17.44
N GLU A 890 14.34 -7.46 17.56
CA GLU A 890 12.99 -7.89 17.21
C GLU A 890 12.77 -8.02 15.70
N ALA A 891 13.65 -7.37 14.89
CA ALA A 891 13.52 -7.37 13.45
C ALA A 891 14.02 -8.69 12.83
N ARG A 892 13.19 -9.27 11.97
CA ARG A 892 13.58 -10.38 11.08
C ARG A 892 14.10 -9.80 9.78
N ILE A 893 15.42 -9.61 9.71
CA ILE A 893 16.10 -8.89 8.63
C ILE A 893 16.46 -9.85 7.50
N VAL A 894 16.08 -9.49 6.28
CA VAL A 894 16.57 -10.10 5.04
C VAL A 894 17.32 -9.07 4.23
N VAL A 895 18.31 -9.52 3.47
CA VAL A 895 19.18 -8.66 2.65
C VAL A 895 18.93 -8.94 1.18
N GLY A 896 18.79 -7.88 0.37
CA GLY A 896 18.59 -7.96 -1.07
C GLY A 896 19.43 -6.92 -1.82
N HIS A 897 20.25 -7.34 -2.78
CA HIS A 897 21.04 -6.42 -3.61
C HIS A 897 21.28 -6.96 -5.02
N GLY A 898 21.58 -6.08 -5.97
CA GLY A 898 21.68 -6.41 -7.39
C GLY A 898 22.80 -7.39 -7.78
N GLN A 899 23.80 -7.61 -6.91
CA GLN A 899 24.88 -8.58 -7.15
C GLN A 899 24.52 -10.00 -6.66
N MET A 900 23.39 -10.17 -5.99
CA MET A 900 22.90 -11.48 -5.59
C MET A 900 22.51 -12.32 -6.81
N ASN A 901 22.61 -13.65 -6.67
CA ASN A 901 22.04 -14.54 -7.66
C ASN A 901 20.51 -14.27 -7.75
N GLU A 902 20.01 -14.11 -8.94
CA GLU A 902 18.60 -13.73 -9.22
C GLU A 902 17.60 -14.61 -8.44
N ARG A 903 17.86 -15.92 -8.32
CA ARG A 903 17.00 -16.84 -7.54
C ARG A 903 17.03 -16.58 -6.03
N GLU A 904 18.15 -16.14 -5.54
CA GLU A 904 18.33 -15.80 -4.13
C GLU A 904 17.62 -14.49 -3.82
N LEU A 905 17.75 -13.51 -4.70
CA LEU A 905 17.03 -12.26 -4.63
C LEU A 905 15.50 -12.47 -4.66
N GLU A 906 15.03 -13.32 -5.58
CA GLU A 906 13.61 -13.69 -5.69
C GLU A 906 13.08 -14.33 -4.39
N ARG A 907 13.88 -15.23 -3.78
CA ARG A 907 13.52 -15.83 -2.49
C ARG A 907 13.40 -14.78 -1.40
N VAL A 908 14.37 -13.87 -1.30
CA VAL A 908 14.39 -12.78 -0.32
C VAL A 908 13.14 -11.91 -0.49
N MET A 909 12.82 -11.54 -1.73
CA MET A 909 11.65 -10.72 -2.03
C MET A 909 10.33 -11.43 -1.70
N ARG A 910 10.24 -12.72 -1.99
CA ARG A 910 9.07 -13.54 -1.62
C ARG A 910 8.94 -13.69 -0.11
N ASP A 911 10.02 -13.97 0.61
CA ASP A 911 10.01 -14.06 2.07
C ASP A 911 9.58 -12.73 2.71
N PHE A 912 9.96 -11.61 2.09
CA PHE A 912 9.51 -10.30 2.53
C PHE A 912 8.02 -10.06 2.20
N THR A 913 7.58 -10.27 0.99
CA THR A 913 6.16 -10.07 0.59
C THR A 913 5.20 -10.96 1.39
N GLN A 914 5.62 -12.19 1.72
CA GLN A 914 4.85 -13.12 2.56
C GLN A 914 4.99 -12.88 4.06
N GLN A 915 5.51 -11.74 4.49
CA GLN A 915 5.68 -11.33 5.90
C GLN A 915 6.56 -12.27 6.76
N ARG A 916 7.32 -13.17 6.14
CA ARG A 916 8.30 -14.01 6.86
C ARG A 916 9.46 -13.20 7.41
N ALA A 917 9.78 -12.11 6.74
CA ALA A 917 10.69 -11.07 7.20
C ALA A 917 9.93 -9.75 7.34
N ASN A 918 10.32 -8.92 8.30
CA ASN A 918 9.67 -7.64 8.56
C ASN A 918 10.57 -6.42 8.30
N LEU A 919 11.86 -6.65 7.98
CA LEU A 919 12.77 -5.62 7.52
C LEU A 919 13.57 -6.12 6.30
N LEU A 920 13.45 -5.41 5.20
CA LEU A 920 14.26 -5.63 4.00
C LEU A 920 15.37 -4.58 3.94
N LEU A 921 16.60 -5.01 4.16
CA LEU A 921 17.80 -4.22 3.93
C LEU A 921 18.23 -4.42 2.47
N CYS A 922 18.21 -3.35 1.68
CA CYS A 922 18.41 -3.47 0.23
C CYS A 922 19.15 -2.28 -0.39
N THR A 923 19.65 -2.50 -1.60
CA THR A 923 20.08 -1.44 -2.51
C THR A 923 18.89 -0.89 -3.30
N THR A 924 19.09 -0.13 -4.36
CA THR A 924 18.03 0.46 -5.22
C THR A 924 17.16 -0.57 -5.96
N ILE A 925 17.29 -1.86 -5.68
CA ILE A 925 16.48 -2.92 -6.32
C ILE A 925 14.96 -2.72 -6.13
N ILE A 926 14.54 -2.08 -5.04
CA ILE A 926 13.11 -1.81 -4.78
C ILE A 926 12.54 -0.69 -5.68
N GLU A 927 13.39 0.07 -6.36
CA GLU A 927 12.97 1.08 -7.33
C GLU A 927 12.17 0.47 -8.50
N THR A 928 12.27 -0.85 -8.72
CA THR A 928 11.68 -1.58 -9.85
C THR A 928 10.24 -2.05 -9.63
N GLY A 929 9.32 -1.20 -9.22
CA GLY A 929 7.88 -1.48 -9.33
C GLY A 929 7.26 -2.46 -8.32
N ILE A 930 7.99 -2.92 -7.31
CA ILE A 930 7.47 -3.87 -6.31
C ILE A 930 6.32 -3.25 -5.52
N ASP A 931 5.18 -3.94 -5.50
CA ASP A 931 4.02 -3.59 -4.69
C ASP A 931 3.96 -4.43 -3.41
N ASN A 932 3.98 -3.75 -2.25
CA ASN A 932 3.81 -4.41 -0.97
C ASN A 932 2.99 -3.50 -0.04
N PRO A 933 1.70 -3.81 0.20
CA PRO A 933 0.82 -2.98 1.03
C PRO A 933 1.20 -2.98 2.52
N HIS A 934 1.99 -3.96 2.98
CA HIS A 934 2.40 -4.06 4.38
C HIS A 934 3.64 -3.20 4.71
N ALA A 935 4.34 -2.68 3.70
CA ALA A 935 5.53 -1.87 3.91
C ALA A 935 5.15 -0.37 3.91
N ASN A 936 5.03 0.23 5.09
CA ASN A 936 4.63 1.63 5.23
C ASN A 936 5.74 2.52 5.81
N THR A 937 6.93 1.99 6.05
CA THR A 937 8.08 2.78 6.48
C THR A 937 9.30 2.50 5.58
N ILE A 938 9.93 3.56 5.08
CA ILE A 938 11.21 3.49 4.35
C ILE A 938 12.25 4.38 5.01
N LEU A 939 13.44 3.82 5.24
CA LEU A 939 14.62 4.56 5.67
C LEU A 939 15.65 4.55 4.53
N ILE A 940 16.07 5.71 4.08
CA ILE A 940 17.03 5.87 2.99
C ILE A 940 18.33 6.41 3.57
N ASN A 941 19.36 5.54 3.67
CA ASN A 941 20.67 5.93 4.18
C ASN A 941 21.44 6.71 3.12
N ARG A 942 22.13 7.77 3.54
CA ARG A 942 22.84 8.71 2.66
C ARG A 942 21.95 9.26 1.55
N ALA A 943 20.78 9.77 1.96
CA ALA A 943 19.77 10.28 1.06
C ALA A 943 20.30 11.42 0.14
N GLU A 944 21.32 12.15 0.58
CA GLU A 944 22.00 13.18 -0.18
C GLU A 944 22.64 12.68 -1.49
N LYS A 945 22.93 11.39 -1.60
CA LYS A 945 23.52 10.76 -2.80
C LYS A 945 22.50 10.46 -3.91
N PHE A 946 21.22 10.58 -3.64
CA PHE A 946 20.17 10.23 -4.60
C PHE A 946 19.63 11.48 -5.34
N GLY A 947 19.26 11.28 -6.60
CA GLY A 947 18.55 12.29 -7.38
C GLY A 947 17.12 12.49 -6.87
N LEU A 948 16.52 13.66 -7.16
CA LEU A 948 15.18 14.00 -6.67
C LEU A 948 14.12 13.03 -7.21
N ALA A 949 14.19 12.66 -8.49
CA ALA A 949 13.31 11.67 -9.10
C ALA A 949 13.45 10.27 -8.46
N GLN A 950 14.68 9.84 -8.14
CA GLN A 950 14.91 8.57 -7.44
C GLN A 950 14.33 8.58 -6.03
N LEU A 951 14.58 9.65 -5.27
CA LEU A 951 14.00 9.80 -3.92
C LEU A 951 12.47 9.75 -3.97
N HIS A 952 11.86 10.38 -4.97
CA HIS A 952 10.42 10.35 -5.17
C HIS A 952 9.91 8.93 -5.50
N GLN A 953 10.56 8.21 -6.41
CA GLN A 953 10.22 6.83 -6.74
C GLN A 953 10.38 5.89 -5.54
N LEU A 954 11.48 6.03 -4.77
CA LEU A 954 11.74 5.24 -3.56
C LEU A 954 10.71 5.56 -2.47
N ARG A 955 10.40 6.85 -2.24
CA ARG A 955 9.34 7.27 -1.33
C ARG A 955 7.99 6.66 -1.71
N GLY A 956 7.67 6.61 -2.99
CA GLY A 956 6.43 6.02 -3.51
C GLY A 956 6.31 4.49 -3.32
N ARG A 957 7.35 3.80 -2.82
CA ARG A 957 7.29 2.37 -2.49
C ARG A 957 6.52 2.07 -1.20
N VAL A 958 6.28 3.07 -0.37
CA VAL A 958 5.45 2.97 0.84
C VAL A 958 4.15 3.75 0.68
N GLY A 959 3.20 3.59 1.62
CA GLY A 959 1.91 4.28 1.59
C GLY A 959 0.93 3.67 0.57
N ARG A 960 0.85 2.35 0.50
CA ARG A 960 -0.07 1.59 -0.36
C ARG A 960 -1.16 0.90 0.42
N SER A 961 -1.33 1.27 1.68
CA SER A 961 -2.38 0.81 2.58
C SER A 961 -3.07 2.01 3.23
N HIS A 962 -4.06 1.74 4.05
CA HIS A 962 -4.76 2.74 4.86
C HIS A 962 -3.94 3.24 6.06
N HIS A 963 -2.77 2.67 6.31
CA HIS A 963 -1.86 3.11 7.39
C HIS A 963 -1.03 4.32 6.99
N GLN A 964 -0.75 5.21 7.97
CA GLN A 964 0.14 6.34 7.75
C GLN A 964 1.55 5.85 7.37
N ALA A 965 2.04 6.28 6.21
CA ALA A 965 3.38 5.94 5.76
C ALA A 965 4.42 6.99 6.13
N TYR A 966 5.66 6.52 6.33
CA TYR A 966 6.79 7.33 6.76
C TYR A 966 8.01 7.12 5.86
N SER A 967 8.67 8.21 5.49
CA SER A 967 9.93 8.20 4.75
C SER A 967 10.99 8.98 5.52
N TYR A 968 12.05 8.30 5.93
CA TYR A 968 13.18 8.89 6.64
C TYR A 968 14.38 9.00 5.70
N LEU A 969 14.72 10.23 5.35
CA LEU A 969 15.89 10.57 4.55
C LEU A 969 17.07 10.83 5.48
N LEU A 970 17.91 9.81 5.67
CA LEU A 970 19.02 9.87 6.63
C LEU A 970 20.27 10.45 5.95
N VAL A 971 20.81 11.52 6.53
CA VAL A 971 22.03 12.20 6.10
C VAL A 971 23.14 12.03 7.14
N GLN A 972 24.39 11.96 6.71
CA GLN A 972 25.51 11.76 7.64
C GLN A 972 25.80 13.02 8.46
N ASP A 973 25.86 14.19 7.81
CA ASP A 973 26.05 15.48 8.45
C ASP A 973 25.33 16.59 7.66
N GLU A 974 24.38 17.24 8.27
CA GLU A 974 23.62 18.34 7.65
C GLU A 974 24.50 19.52 7.22
N LYS A 975 25.64 19.73 7.92
CA LYS A 975 26.57 20.82 7.59
C LYS A 975 27.46 20.50 6.40
N ALA A 976 27.62 19.24 6.05
CA ALA A 976 28.42 18.80 4.91
C ALA A 976 27.58 18.65 3.62
N LEU A 977 26.28 18.93 3.66
CA LEU A 977 25.41 18.86 2.51
C LEU A 977 25.75 19.96 1.50
N THR A 978 25.87 19.58 0.21
CA THR A 978 25.93 20.54 -0.88
C THR A 978 24.64 21.35 -0.97
N LYS A 979 24.70 22.57 -1.50
CA LYS A 979 23.52 23.43 -1.67
C LYS A 979 22.41 22.71 -2.48
N GLN A 980 22.79 22.00 -3.54
CA GLN A 980 21.85 21.23 -4.37
C GLN A 980 21.25 20.04 -3.62
N ALA A 981 22.05 19.28 -2.86
CA ALA A 981 21.55 18.19 -2.04
C ALA A 981 20.53 18.69 -1.00
N LYS A 982 20.83 19.84 -0.37
CA LYS A 982 19.92 20.47 0.58
C LYS A 982 18.61 20.89 -0.09
N GLN A 983 18.68 21.54 -1.25
CA GLN A 983 17.49 21.94 -2.01
C GLN A 983 16.63 20.75 -2.44
N ARG A 984 17.25 19.64 -2.89
CA ARG A 984 16.53 18.41 -3.23
C ARG A 984 15.82 17.79 -2.03
N LEU A 985 16.50 17.69 -0.88
CA LEU A 985 15.94 17.16 0.35
C LEU A 985 14.82 18.05 0.91
N GLU A 986 14.99 19.36 0.88
CA GLU A 986 13.94 20.33 1.24
C GLU A 986 12.74 20.23 0.30
N ALA A 987 12.96 20.14 -1.01
CA ALA A 987 11.88 20.00 -1.99
C ALA A 987 11.03 18.74 -1.73
N ILE A 988 11.66 17.59 -1.52
CA ILE A 988 10.92 16.34 -1.27
C ILE A 988 10.24 16.31 0.11
N GLN A 989 10.77 17.03 1.10
CA GLN A 989 10.18 17.15 2.43
C GLN A 989 8.96 18.07 2.44
N HIS A 990 9.01 19.20 1.72
CA HIS A 990 7.89 20.16 1.67
C HIS A 990 6.73 19.70 0.76
N MET A 991 6.99 18.79 -0.16
CA MET A 991 5.97 18.25 -1.05
C MET A 991 5.35 16.97 -0.44
N GLU A 992 4.55 17.13 0.59
CA GLU A 992 3.83 16.02 1.23
C GLU A 992 2.63 15.55 0.41
N GLU A 993 2.07 16.41 -0.47
CA GLU A 993 0.91 16.07 -1.27
C GLU A 993 1.20 14.94 -2.27
N LEU A 994 0.24 14.03 -2.38
CA LEU A 994 0.23 12.99 -3.41
C LEU A 994 0.02 13.66 -4.78
N GLY A 995 0.75 13.20 -5.81
CA GLY A 995 0.72 13.83 -7.14
C GLY A 995 1.79 14.90 -7.37
N ALA A 996 2.64 15.17 -6.37
CA ALA A 996 3.73 16.15 -6.48
C ALA A 996 4.85 15.72 -7.44
N GLY A 997 4.85 14.48 -7.97
CA GLY A 997 5.88 13.99 -8.89
C GLY A 997 6.09 14.88 -10.10
N PHE A 998 5.01 15.45 -10.60
CA PHE A 998 5.04 16.38 -11.72
C PHE A 998 5.74 17.69 -11.37
N TYR A 999 5.45 18.28 -10.20
CA TYR A 999 6.10 19.46 -9.68
C TYR A 999 7.56 19.20 -9.33
N LEU A 1000 7.85 18.01 -8.78
CA LEU A 1000 9.22 17.57 -8.48
C LEU A 1000 10.08 17.44 -9.74
N ALA A 1001 9.50 16.96 -10.86
CA ALA A 1001 10.21 16.91 -12.13
C ALA A 1001 10.57 18.31 -12.67
N MET A 1002 9.69 19.30 -12.48
CA MET A 1002 9.99 20.70 -12.82
C MET A 1002 11.09 21.25 -11.92
N HIS A 1003 11.02 21.03 -10.62
CA HIS A 1003 12.05 21.46 -9.69
C HIS A 1003 13.40 20.77 -9.92
N ASP A 1004 13.41 19.48 -10.25
CA ASP A 1004 14.65 18.77 -10.60
C ASP A 1004 15.30 19.37 -11.85
N LEU A 1005 14.48 19.77 -12.83
CA LEU A 1005 14.92 20.48 -14.02
C LEU A 1005 15.51 21.86 -13.70
N GLU A 1006 14.90 22.60 -12.78
CA GLU A 1006 15.38 23.90 -12.32
C GLU A 1006 16.69 23.78 -11.53
N ILE A 1007 16.80 22.76 -10.66
CA ILE A 1007 17.99 22.48 -9.83
C ILE A 1007 19.16 22.03 -10.71
N ARG A 1008 18.91 21.21 -11.75
CA ARG A 1008 19.95 20.70 -12.66
C ARG A 1008 20.30 21.67 -13.78
N GLY A 1009 19.40 22.58 -14.12
CA GLY A 1009 19.52 23.46 -15.28
C GLY A 1009 19.07 22.79 -16.59
N ALA A 1010 18.49 23.59 -17.49
CA ALA A 1010 17.88 23.12 -18.76
C ALA A 1010 18.88 22.48 -19.76
N GLY A 1011 20.19 22.58 -19.53
CA GLY A 1011 21.23 22.02 -20.42
C GLY A 1011 21.44 20.53 -20.37
N GLU A 1012 21.03 19.83 -19.27
CA GLU A 1012 21.23 18.38 -19.11
C GLU A 1012 20.09 17.53 -19.67
N VAL A 1013 18.96 18.12 -20.05
CA VAL A 1013 17.76 17.40 -20.47
C VAL A 1013 17.90 16.69 -21.82
N LEU A 1014 18.84 17.08 -22.64
CA LEU A 1014 19.07 16.56 -24.00
C LEU A 1014 20.35 15.70 -24.13
N GLY A 1015 21.07 15.41 -23.06
CA GLY A 1015 22.31 14.64 -23.09
C GLY A 1015 22.09 13.14 -22.88
N GLU A 1016 22.98 12.32 -23.48
CA GLU A 1016 23.03 10.85 -23.36
C GLU A 1016 23.24 10.32 -21.92
N ASN A 1017 23.39 11.20 -20.93
CA ASN A 1017 23.66 10.92 -19.53
C ASN A 1017 22.43 10.83 -18.63
N GLN A 1018 21.23 10.75 -19.17
CA GLN A 1018 20.04 10.40 -18.38
C GLN A 1018 19.96 8.93 -17.97
N SER A 1019 20.89 8.14 -18.40
CA SER A 1019 20.98 6.80 -17.88
C SER A 1019 21.86 6.84 -16.63
N GLY A 1020 21.28 6.77 -15.47
CA GLY A 1020 21.87 5.89 -14.49
C GLY A 1020 22.20 4.64 -15.29
N GLU A 1021 23.40 4.11 -15.21
CA GLU A 1021 23.83 2.95 -16.00
C GLU A 1021 22.65 2.06 -16.42
N MET A 1022 22.36 2.16 -17.67
CA MET A 1022 21.57 1.14 -18.33
C MET A 1022 22.48 0.06 -18.84
#